data_47d72f95cf25b04f2ba509a2b5827299
#
_entry.id   47d72f95cf25b04f2ba509a2b5827299
#
_cell.length_a   1.000
_cell.length_b   1.000
_cell.length_c   1.000
_cell.angle_alpha   90.00
_cell.angle_beta   90.00
_cell.angle_gamma   90.00
#
_symmetry.space_group_name_H-M   'P 1'
#
loop_
_entity.id
_entity.type
_entity.pdbx_description
1 polymer ?
#
loop_
_entity_poly.entity_id
_entity_poly.type
_entity_poly.pdbx_seq_one_letter_code
_entity_poly.pdbx_strand_id
1 'polypeptide(L)'
;KLVWRQIEVVGGKPLSVRLPEGFDVTGPFMDFSESFDGISQVFLKKKFYRDIAVVGVRLCDSDINIRNLGPNVTSSGCKVTGKELLNHITGDSVGDYLDITPDRNGQCWIQYEFSEPLTIKSVVISELRKDAGQFSHTKELLYSDDGVSFKAIPLSYQASPQRTYAIPATTAKYFRFNLKDNGGKKDCAFGVSQFALSTVTRIQLAGDKAGNSFYRLLWMEDTPHSTEAARLEDVVDLTPYVKDGELNWNAPEGNWRIFRFGYSLTGKTNHPASPEATGLEVDKLDPKAITEYFRNYLQTYIDASGGKLGKGGIEYLLTDSFEAGAQTWTVNMPAEFKARKGYDLLRWMPALTGMVLNSTEETERFLFDWRRTIGDMITEYHYDLQNEILKPYGMKRYTESHENYRANLSDGMDCKRYAEIPMSAFWMDYKKGNIFNPRFEADIRESASVAHIYGQNIAAAESFTTDGYRDGAWVFSPAVLKPTADAAMAAGLNRFVIHTSPHQPVDDKVPGLGLGKYGQWFDRHQTWADQARAWTDYLSRSCHMLQQGCFVADVAYYYGEDNNATGIMLKKVPALPYGYNYDYFNPSVIRDLAKAENGMLTVPTGMRYRVLMLDSNVRHMSIDILRKIKEFADAGVVICGSKPLKLASNTGGDEDEFKALVNDIWNSGRKNVSAGVDAAKVLTSIGLKPDFSIVSGNGKDIKFVHRTLPYGEIYWVTNLSKEDRNITASFKTSGKKPVIWHAEDASTEPVSYEFADGRTNVTMSLARHQSVFVVLTEDTDVAKVVLPQVSSQTLSEIDTPWTVSFQPGRGAPESATFDKLASLTESPVSGIKYFSGAATYSNTFRLKKKEIKDQDAVILDLGDVKDLAEVTVNGRNLGVYWNAPFKVDITDAVRGGTNTIEIKVVNMWHNRLVGDVQPDATETITY
;
A
#
# COMPACT_ATOMS: atom_id res chain seq x y z
N LYS A 1 4.49 -21.99 9.56
CA LYS A 1 3.38 -22.02 8.58
C LYS A 1 2.70 -23.36 8.59
N LEU A 2 1.34 -23.39 8.55
CA LEU A 2 0.54 -24.60 8.44
C LEU A 2 0.81 -25.32 7.13
N VAL A 3 0.96 -26.65 7.21
CA VAL A 3 1.09 -27.58 6.07
C VAL A 3 0.25 -28.82 6.34
N TRP A 4 -0.15 -29.56 5.30
CA TRP A 4 -0.92 -30.77 5.49
C TRP A 4 -0.68 -31.80 4.39
N ARG A 5 -0.98 -33.07 4.71
CA ARG A 5 -1.06 -34.21 3.79
C ARG A 5 -2.44 -34.85 3.93
N GLN A 6 -2.91 -35.57 2.92
CA GLN A 6 -4.21 -36.21 2.96
C GLN A 6 -4.22 -37.59 2.28
N ILE A 7 -5.07 -38.49 2.78
CA ILE A 7 -5.40 -39.77 2.13
C ILE A 7 -6.91 -40.00 2.18
N GLU A 8 -7.40 -40.83 1.28
CA GLU A 8 -8.78 -41.30 1.33
C GLU A 8 -8.82 -42.80 1.62
N VAL A 9 -9.74 -43.21 2.49
CA VAL A 9 -9.92 -44.60 2.92
C VAL A 9 -11.39 -44.94 2.98
N VAL A 10 -11.69 -46.24 2.85
CA VAL A 10 -13.04 -46.79 3.02
C VAL A 10 -13.13 -47.46 4.39
N GLY A 11 -14.11 -47.01 5.19
CA GLY A 11 -14.38 -47.54 6.53
C GLY A 11 -15.18 -48.88 6.50
N GLY A 12 -15.72 -49.26 7.70
CA GLY A 12 -16.47 -50.52 7.90
C GLY A 12 -15.58 -51.69 8.27
N LYS A 13 -14.26 -51.50 8.42
CA LYS A 13 -13.30 -52.53 8.84
C LYS A 13 -12.11 -51.90 9.56
N PRO A 14 -11.37 -52.69 10.39
CA PRO A 14 -10.11 -52.22 10.95
C PRO A 14 -9.15 -51.68 9.87
N LEU A 15 -8.62 -50.51 10.05
CA LEU A 15 -7.70 -49.84 9.17
C LEU A 15 -6.30 -49.79 9.82
N SER A 16 -5.28 -50.22 9.09
CA SER A 16 -3.89 -49.99 9.39
C SER A 16 -3.25 -49.37 8.13
N VAL A 17 -2.87 -48.09 8.21
CA VAL A 17 -2.33 -47.36 7.08
C VAL A 17 -1.22 -46.43 7.48
N ARG A 18 -0.11 -46.44 6.71
CA ARG A 18 0.97 -45.48 6.89
C ARG A 18 0.55 -44.14 6.29
N LEU A 19 0.57 -43.12 7.13
CA LEU A 19 0.31 -41.73 6.69
C LEU A 19 1.48 -41.18 5.89
N PRO A 20 1.25 -40.34 4.87
CA PRO A 20 2.30 -39.64 4.17
C PRO A 20 3.19 -38.83 5.15
N GLU A 21 4.47 -38.75 4.87
CA GLU A 21 5.37 -37.87 5.63
C GLU A 21 4.97 -36.41 5.45
N GLY A 22 5.06 -35.63 6.52
CA GLY A 22 4.74 -34.21 6.48
C GLY A 22 5.76 -33.42 5.65
N PHE A 23 5.36 -32.25 5.19
CA PHE A 23 6.27 -31.36 4.45
C PHE A 23 7.27 -30.72 5.42
N ASP A 24 8.55 -31.01 5.26
CA ASP A 24 9.64 -30.46 6.06
C ASP A 24 10.13 -29.08 5.57
N VAL A 25 9.54 -28.59 4.47
CA VAL A 25 9.67 -27.23 3.92
C VAL A 25 8.33 -26.73 3.44
N THR A 26 8.09 -25.43 3.47
CA THR A 26 6.81 -24.84 3.07
C THR A 26 6.68 -24.57 1.58
N GLY A 27 7.66 -24.91 0.76
CA GLY A 27 7.66 -24.61 -0.67
C GLY A 27 6.31 -24.86 -1.39
N PRO A 28 5.62 -26.00 -1.15
CA PRO A 28 4.32 -26.27 -1.76
C PRO A 28 3.18 -25.35 -1.31
N PHE A 29 3.34 -24.66 -0.18
CA PHE A 29 2.37 -23.73 0.42
C PHE A 29 2.89 -22.29 0.42
N MET A 30 3.98 -22.02 -0.32
CA MET A 30 4.51 -20.69 -0.48
C MET A 30 3.60 -19.83 -1.34
N ASP A 31 3.47 -18.59 -0.94
CA ASP A 31 2.82 -17.55 -1.69
C ASP A 31 3.70 -17.08 -2.86
N PHE A 32 3.09 -16.80 -4.00
CA PHE A 32 3.81 -16.27 -5.15
C PHE A 32 4.21 -14.81 -5.00
N SER A 33 3.54 -14.03 -4.18
CA SER A 33 3.97 -12.67 -3.85
C SER A 33 5.34 -12.67 -3.20
N GLU A 34 5.65 -13.74 -2.45
CA GLU A 34 6.95 -13.93 -1.79
C GLU A 34 8.10 -14.12 -2.79
N SER A 35 7.83 -14.52 -4.02
CA SER A 35 8.83 -14.65 -5.09
C SER A 35 8.93 -13.41 -5.97
N PHE A 36 8.08 -12.40 -5.78
CA PHE A 36 7.91 -11.30 -6.73
C PHE A 36 8.79 -10.07 -6.44
N ASP A 37 9.36 -9.96 -5.25
CA ASP A 37 10.04 -8.74 -4.79
C ASP A 37 11.38 -8.44 -5.48
N GLY A 38 11.83 -9.25 -6.43
CA GLY A 38 13.03 -8.96 -7.25
C GLY A 38 14.34 -8.80 -6.48
N ILE A 39 14.27 -8.73 -5.18
CA ILE A 39 15.37 -8.86 -4.25
C ILE A 39 15.55 -10.36 -4.07
N SER A 40 16.72 -10.88 -4.32
CA SER A 40 17.06 -12.29 -4.18
C SER A 40 16.59 -12.80 -2.82
N GLN A 41 15.41 -13.41 -2.80
CA GLN A 41 14.87 -14.00 -1.58
C GLN A 41 15.68 -15.24 -1.27
N VAL A 42 16.62 -15.10 -0.36
CA VAL A 42 17.38 -16.24 0.14
C VAL A 42 16.46 -16.99 1.10
N PHE A 43 15.71 -17.94 0.57
CA PHE A 43 15.02 -18.92 1.40
C PHE A 43 16.06 -19.89 1.95
N LEU A 44 16.23 -19.88 3.25
CA LEU A 44 16.99 -20.94 3.90
C LEU A 44 16.17 -22.23 3.81
N LYS A 45 16.61 -23.17 2.99
CA LYS A 45 16.04 -24.52 2.85
C LYS A 45 16.32 -25.36 4.11
N LYS A 46 15.99 -24.81 5.27
CA LYS A 46 16.14 -25.50 6.54
C LYS A 46 14.95 -26.42 6.74
N LYS A 47 15.21 -27.71 6.89
CA LYS A 47 14.19 -28.71 7.11
C LYS A 47 13.65 -28.64 8.53
N PHE A 48 12.34 -28.56 8.67
CA PHE A 48 11.66 -28.60 9.95
C PHE A 48 10.21 -29.02 9.75
N TYR A 49 9.73 -29.95 10.56
CA TYR A 49 8.33 -30.37 10.59
C TYR A 49 7.94 -30.80 12.00
N ARG A 50 6.73 -30.47 12.41
CA ARG A 50 6.05 -31.02 13.58
C ARG A 50 4.60 -31.29 13.28
N ASP A 51 4.11 -32.48 13.72
CA ASP A 51 2.69 -32.80 13.67
C ASP A 51 1.89 -31.87 14.60
N ILE A 52 0.69 -31.51 14.14
CA ILE A 52 -0.34 -30.84 14.93
C ILE A 52 -1.38 -31.87 15.35
N ALA A 53 -2.02 -32.49 14.36
CA ALA A 53 -3.07 -33.46 14.56
C ALA A 53 -3.30 -34.31 13.30
N VAL A 54 -3.90 -35.49 13.49
CA VAL A 54 -4.50 -36.28 12.41
C VAL A 54 -6.01 -36.23 12.57
N VAL A 55 -6.70 -35.77 11.52
CA VAL A 55 -8.14 -35.51 11.53
C VAL A 55 -8.81 -36.32 10.43
N GLY A 56 -9.78 -37.15 10.78
CA GLY A 56 -10.64 -37.88 9.84
C GLY A 56 -11.95 -37.14 9.60
N VAL A 57 -12.37 -37.05 8.35
CA VAL A 57 -13.65 -36.45 7.96
C VAL A 57 -14.43 -37.48 7.15
N ARG A 58 -15.66 -37.82 7.62
CA ARG A 58 -16.56 -38.64 6.83
C ARG A 58 -17.15 -37.83 5.68
N LEU A 59 -16.95 -38.32 4.48
CA LEU A 59 -17.43 -37.63 3.27
C LEU A 59 -18.94 -37.84 3.12
N CYS A 60 -19.64 -36.82 2.61
CA CYS A 60 -21.04 -37.00 2.21
C CYS A 60 -21.13 -37.86 0.95
N ASP A 61 -22.29 -38.51 0.74
CA ASP A 61 -22.49 -39.46 -0.37
C ASP A 61 -22.33 -38.84 -1.76
N SER A 62 -22.52 -37.54 -1.88
CA SER A 62 -22.31 -36.78 -3.11
C SER A 62 -20.84 -36.42 -3.41
N ASP A 63 -19.91 -36.56 -2.42
CA ASP A 63 -18.47 -36.37 -2.66
C ASP A 63 -17.83 -37.64 -3.23
N ILE A 64 -17.96 -37.80 -4.55
CA ILE A 64 -17.53 -39.00 -5.26
C ILE A 64 -16.03 -38.93 -5.52
N ASN A 65 -15.32 -40.00 -5.16
CA ASN A 65 -13.91 -40.14 -5.54
C ASN A 65 -13.79 -40.37 -7.07
N ILE A 66 -13.30 -39.36 -7.78
CA ILE A 66 -13.16 -39.40 -9.26
C ILE A 66 -12.31 -40.56 -9.73
N ARG A 67 -11.32 -41.02 -8.96
CA ARG A 67 -10.49 -42.19 -9.32
C ARG A 67 -11.28 -43.49 -9.41
N ASN A 68 -12.32 -43.63 -8.60
CA ASN A 68 -13.15 -44.82 -8.59
C ASN A 68 -14.05 -44.92 -9.85
N LEU A 69 -14.30 -43.79 -10.54
CA LEU A 69 -15.04 -43.75 -11.79
C LEU A 69 -14.15 -44.15 -12.99
N GLY A 70 -12.83 -44.23 -12.80
CA GLY A 70 -11.86 -44.67 -13.80
C GLY A 70 -11.87 -43.87 -15.10
N PRO A 71 -11.93 -42.51 -15.08
CA PRO A 71 -11.91 -41.74 -16.31
C PRO A 71 -10.62 -41.97 -17.09
N ASN A 72 -10.70 -41.90 -18.44
CA ASN A 72 -9.52 -41.82 -19.25
C ASN A 72 -8.90 -40.42 -19.16
N VAL A 73 -7.62 -40.33 -18.74
CA VAL A 73 -6.92 -39.07 -18.62
C VAL A 73 -5.79 -39.00 -19.64
N THR A 74 -5.82 -37.93 -20.44
CA THR A 74 -4.86 -37.67 -21.51
C THR A 74 -4.25 -36.27 -21.38
N SER A 75 -3.10 -36.06 -22.01
CA SER A 75 -2.44 -34.74 -22.04
C SER A 75 -1.69 -34.54 -23.36
N SER A 76 -1.45 -33.29 -23.74
CA SER A 76 -0.75 -32.96 -24.99
C SER A 76 0.78 -33.00 -24.88
N GLY A 77 1.36 -33.12 -23.72
CA GLY A 77 2.81 -32.97 -23.55
C GLY A 77 3.40 -33.51 -22.25
N CYS A 78 2.62 -34.32 -21.51
CA CYS A 78 3.11 -35.03 -20.32
C CYS A 78 3.61 -36.42 -20.70
N LYS A 79 4.72 -36.85 -20.10
CA LYS A 79 5.24 -38.22 -20.29
C LYS A 79 4.44 -39.27 -19.52
N VAL A 80 3.81 -38.84 -18.41
CA VAL A 80 2.94 -39.70 -17.60
C VAL A 80 1.53 -39.69 -18.19
N THR A 81 0.88 -40.83 -18.27
CA THR A 81 -0.43 -40.98 -18.95
C THR A 81 -1.38 -41.93 -18.21
N GLY A 82 -2.66 -41.90 -18.57
CA GLY A 82 -3.68 -42.83 -18.09
C GLY A 82 -3.84 -42.86 -16.57
N LYS A 83 -3.87 -44.06 -15.99
CA LYS A 83 -4.12 -44.26 -14.55
C LYS A 83 -3.05 -43.60 -13.66
N GLU A 84 -1.80 -43.58 -14.12
CA GLU A 84 -0.71 -42.95 -13.36
C GLU A 84 -0.89 -41.42 -13.30
N LEU A 85 -1.21 -40.80 -14.45
CA LEU A 85 -1.52 -39.37 -14.51
C LEU A 85 -2.75 -39.02 -13.64
N LEU A 86 -3.83 -39.83 -13.74
CA LEU A 86 -5.03 -39.67 -12.92
C LEU A 86 -4.70 -39.69 -11.42
N ASN A 87 -3.94 -40.71 -10.99
CA ASN A 87 -3.58 -40.84 -9.58
C ASN A 87 -2.71 -39.65 -9.09
N HIS A 88 -1.84 -39.13 -9.94
CA HIS A 88 -0.99 -37.98 -9.60
C HIS A 88 -1.82 -36.71 -9.44
N ILE A 89 -2.57 -36.30 -10.47
CA ILE A 89 -3.29 -35.01 -10.49
C ILE A 89 -4.50 -34.95 -9.55
N THR A 90 -5.00 -36.10 -9.07
CA THR A 90 -6.10 -36.21 -8.09
C THR A 90 -5.62 -36.61 -6.70
N GLY A 91 -4.35 -36.93 -6.54
CA GLY A 91 -3.74 -37.42 -5.32
C GLY A 91 -3.24 -36.31 -4.42
N ASP A 92 -2.44 -36.73 -3.46
CA ASP A 92 -1.75 -35.84 -2.50
C ASP A 92 -0.36 -35.45 -3.04
N SER A 93 -0.34 -34.82 -4.22
CA SER A 93 0.87 -34.49 -4.97
C SER A 93 1.21 -32.98 -4.95
N VAL A 94 0.70 -32.24 -3.96
CA VAL A 94 1.00 -30.81 -3.82
C VAL A 94 2.51 -30.59 -3.79
N GLY A 95 3.02 -29.77 -4.72
CA GLY A 95 4.45 -29.48 -4.86
C GLY A 95 5.27 -30.52 -5.67
N ASP A 96 4.69 -31.67 -6.02
CA ASP A 96 5.29 -32.64 -6.92
C ASP A 96 4.78 -32.39 -8.36
N TYR A 97 5.53 -31.60 -9.13
CA TYR A 97 5.08 -31.09 -10.42
C TYR A 97 5.55 -31.98 -11.57
N LEU A 98 4.60 -32.59 -12.27
CA LEU A 98 4.84 -33.25 -13.56
C LEU A 98 5.08 -32.20 -14.66
N ASP A 99 6.07 -32.45 -15.49
CA ASP A 99 6.38 -31.61 -16.65
C ASP A 99 5.39 -31.81 -17.77
N ILE A 100 4.85 -30.69 -18.27
CA ILE A 100 4.03 -30.66 -19.47
C ILE A 100 4.67 -29.68 -20.45
N THR A 101 5.13 -30.22 -21.57
CA THR A 101 5.76 -29.46 -22.64
C THR A 101 4.69 -28.88 -23.57
N PRO A 102 4.65 -27.56 -23.78
CA PRO A 102 3.73 -26.95 -24.73
C PRO A 102 4.11 -27.28 -26.20
N ASP A 103 3.15 -27.17 -27.09
CA ASP A 103 3.34 -27.25 -28.52
C ASP A 103 4.06 -26.00 -29.10
N ARG A 104 4.21 -25.95 -30.44
CA ARG A 104 4.86 -24.84 -31.13
C ARG A 104 4.14 -23.49 -30.97
N ASN A 105 2.88 -23.50 -30.53
CA ASN A 105 2.07 -22.30 -30.26
C ASN A 105 2.10 -21.91 -28.77
N GLY A 106 2.91 -22.58 -27.96
CA GLY A 106 2.99 -22.37 -26.53
C GLY A 106 1.81 -22.94 -25.75
N GLN A 107 1.06 -23.89 -26.28
CA GLN A 107 -0.15 -24.47 -25.68
C GLN A 107 0.06 -25.92 -25.25
N CYS A 108 -0.51 -26.26 -24.09
CA CYS A 108 -0.62 -27.64 -23.61
C CYS A 108 -1.91 -27.82 -22.81
N TRP A 109 -2.31 -29.07 -22.61
CA TRP A 109 -3.54 -29.38 -21.87
C TRP A 109 -3.50 -30.74 -21.19
N ILE A 110 -4.36 -30.90 -20.16
CA ILE A 110 -4.75 -32.15 -19.52
C ILE A 110 -6.26 -32.30 -19.66
N GLN A 111 -6.75 -33.50 -19.98
CA GLN A 111 -8.18 -33.78 -20.21
C GLN A 111 -8.62 -35.03 -19.48
N TYR A 112 -9.77 -34.95 -18.85
CA TYR A 112 -10.60 -36.08 -18.42
C TYR A 112 -11.62 -36.46 -19.50
N GLU A 113 -11.85 -37.75 -19.67
CA GLU A 113 -12.95 -38.33 -20.43
C GLU A 113 -13.66 -39.36 -19.56
N PHE A 114 -14.91 -39.10 -19.23
CA PHE A 114 -15.77 -40.00 -18.45
C PHE A 114 -16.58 -40.93 -19.38
N SER A 115 -16.92 -42.15 -18.90
CA SER A 115 -17.82 -43.05 -19.60
C SER A 115 -19.22 -42.45 -19.77
N GLU A 116 -19.73 -41.83 -18.73
CA GLU A 116 -20.99 -41.08 -18.68
C GLU A 116 -20.76 -39.62 -18.27
N PRO A 117 -21.64 -38.68 -18.66
CA PRO A 117 -21.53 -37.30 -18.22
C PRO A 117 -21.57 -37.21 -16.70
N LEU A 118 -20.66 -36.40 -16.14
CA LEU A 118 -20.53 -36.17 -14.70
C LEU A 118 -20.76 -34.70 -14.39
N THR A 119 -21.49 -34.43 -13.30
CA THR A 119 -21.66 -33.06 -12.80
C THR A 119 -20.53 -32.68 -11.86
N ILE A 120 -19.77 -31.64 -12.21
CA ILE A 120 -18.68 -31.08 -11.43
C ILE A 120 -19.11 -29.71 -10.87
N LYS A 121 -18.79 -29.45 -9.60
CA LYS A 121 -19.15 -28.20 -8.87
C LYS A 121 -17.92 -27.42 -8.43
N SER A 122 -16.75 -28.05 -8.42
CA SER A 122 -15.50 -27.34 -8.12
C SER A 122 -14.27 -28.06 -8.71
N VAL A 123 -13.16 -27.34 -8.78
CA VAL A 123 -11.89 -27.88 -9.23
C VAL A 123 -10.74 -27.33 -8.36
N VAL A 124 -9.77 -28.19 -8.07
CA VAL A 124 -8.52 -27.81 -7.41
C VAL A 124 -7.39 -27.90 -8.44
N ILE A 125 -6.68 -26.79 -8.62
CA ILE A 125 -5.59 -26.68 -9.59
C ILE A 125 -4.32 -26.23 -8.88
N SER A 126 -3.23 -26.96 -9.11
CA SER A 126 -1.89 -26.53 -8.69
C SER A 126 -0.95 -26.68 -9.87
N GLU A 127 -0.49 -25.54 -10.39
CA GLU A 127 0.37 -25.46 -11.55
C GLU A 127 1.36 -24.31 -11.43
N LEU A 128 2.47 -24.42 -12.13
CA LEU A 128 3.47 -23.34 -12.23
C LEU A 128 4.09 -23.33 -13.63
N ARG A 129 4.69 -22.20 -13.97
CA ARG A 129 5.62 -22.08 -15.08
C ARG A 129 7.06 -22.15 -14.54
N LYS A 130 7.87 -23.09 -15.03
CA LYS A 130 9.20 -23.41 -14.45
C LYS A 130 10.28 -22.34 -14.68
N ASP A 131 10.14 -21.51 -15.72
CA ASP A 131 11.18 -20.58 -16.18
C ASP A 131 10.81 -19.10 -16.01
N ALA A 132 9.60 -18.80 -15.63
CA ALA A 132 9.12 -17.44 -15.39
C ALA A 132 7.90 -17.49 -14.48
N GLY A 133 7.77 -16.57 -13.56
CA GLY A 133 6.70 -16.52 -12.56
C GLY A 133 5.29 -16.70 -13.13
N GLN A 134 4.33 -17.01 -12.29
CA GLN A 134 2.94 -17.39 -12.60
C GLN A 134 2.14 -16.50 -13.55
N PHE A 135 2.56 -15.25 -13.73
CA PHE A 135 1.76 -14.24 -14.43
C PHE A 135 1.98 -14.18 -15.94
N SER A 136 2.87 -15.01 -16.47
CA SER A 136 3.26 -14.98 -17.88
C SER A 136 2.49 -15.96 -18.75
N HIS A 137 1.45 -16.60 -18.23
CA HIS A 137 0.62 -17.56 -18.97
C HIS A 137 -0.86 -17.39 -18.70
N THR A 138 -1.68 -17.83 -19.64
CA THR A 138 -3.14 -17.96 -19.50
C THR A 138 -3.51 -19.40 -19.19
N LYS A 139 -4.58 -19.56 -18.42
CA LYS A 139 -5.18 -20.84 -18.05
C LYS A 139 -6.68 -20.80 -18.31
N GLU A 140 -7.19 -21.92 -18.81
CA GLU A 140 -8.61 -22.08 -19.14
C GLU A 140 -9.11 -23.45 -18.68
N LEU A 141 -10.26 -23.46 -18.02
CA LEU A 141 -11.02 -24.68 -17.75
C LEU A 141 -12.13 -24.81 -18.79
N LEU A 142 -12.16 -25.91 -19.48
CA LEU A 142 -13.08 -26.15 -20.56
C LEU A 142 -13.89 -27.43 -20.31
N TYR A 143 -15.10 -27.51 -20.86
CA TYR A 143 -15.94 -28.71 -20.85
C TYR A 143 -16.55 -28.99 -22.22
N SER A 144 -16.89 -30.25 -22.48
CA SER A 144 -17.47 -30.70 -23.76
C SER A 144 -18.24 -32.03 -23.59
N ASP A 145 -19.26 -32.24 -24.40
CA ASP A 145 -19.99 -33.49 -24.47
C ASP A 145 -19.47 -34.42 -25.59
N ASP A 146 -18.85 -33.84 -26.64
CA ASP A 146 -18.38 -34.58 -27.83
C ASP A 146 -16.84 -34.69 -27.90
N GLY A 147 -16.09 -34.02 -27.01
CA GLY A 147 -14.63 -33.99 -27.00
C GLY A 147 -14.00 -33.12 -28.10
N VAL A 148 -14.80 -32.45 -28.91
CA VAL A 148 -14.39 -31.63 -30.07
C VAL A 148 -14.74 -30.15 -29.81
N SER A 149 -15.98 -29.86 -29.42
CA SER A 149 -16.53 -28.54 -29.22
C SER A 149 -16.47 -28.20 -27.73
N PHE A 150 -15.53 -27.33 -27.34
CA PHE A 150 -15.31 -26.97 -25.96
C PHE A 150 -15.89 -25.60 -25.62
N LYS A 151 -16.45 -25.49 -24.42
CA LYS A 151 -16.94 -24.24 -23.79
C LYS A 151 -16.10 -23.92 -22.56
N ALA A 152 -15.83 -22.63 -22.33
CA ALA A 152 -15.02 -22.18 -21.19
C ALA A 152 -15.86 -22.03 -19.93
N ILE A 153 -15.27 -22.42 -18.80
CA ILE A 153 -15.72 -22.09 -17.45
C ILE A 153 -14.81 -20.96 -16.93
N PRO A 154 -15.35 -19.78 -16.57
CA PRO A 154 -14.55 -18.68 -16.06
C PRO A 154 -13.80 -19.06 -14.77
N LEU A 155 -12.51 -18.72 -14.70
CA LEU A 155 -11.68 -18.87 -13.51
C LEU A 155 -11.26 -17.49 -13.02
N SER A 156 -11.45 -17.23 -11.73
CA SER A 156 -10.97 -16.02 -11.09
C SER A 156 -9.48 -16.08 -10.78
N TYR A 157 -8.88 -14.91 -10.58
CA TYR A 157 -7.49 -14.83 -10.16
C TYR A 157 -7.32 -15.30 -8.70
N GLN A 158 -6.34 -16.18 -8.45
CA GLN A 158 -5.94 -16.65 -7.12
C GLN A 158 -4.42 -16.62 -7.01
N ALA A 159 -3.92 -16.14 -5.87
CA ALA A 159 -2.49 -16.03 -5.60
C ALA A 159 -1.90 -17.27 -4.93
N SER A 160 -2.72 -18.07 -4.24
CA SER A 160 -2.26 -19.32 -3.60
C SER A 160 -1.68 -20.32 -4.61
N PRO A 161 -0.62 -21.06 -4.26
CA PRO A 161 -0.08 -22.13 -5.11
C PRO A 161 -1.09 -23.22 -5.44
N GLN A 162 -1.91 -23.60 -4.46
CA GLN A 162 -3.06 -24.48 -4.65
C GLN A 162 -4.32 -23.62 -4.73
N ARG A 163 -4.99 -23.65 -5.88
CA ARG A 163 -6.15 -22.85 -6.19
C ARG A 163 -7.42 -23.68 -6.22
N THR A 164 -8.42 -23.21 -5.51
CA THR A 164 -9.73 -23.88 -5.44
C THR A 164 -10.77 -22.99 -6.08
N TYR A 165 -11.42 -23.51 -7.11
CA TYR A 165 -12.47 -22.82 -7.85
C TYR A 165 -13.80 -23.51 -7.60
N ALA A 166 -14.75 -22.82 -6.98
CA ALA A 166 -16.15 -23.18 -7.03
C ALA A 166 -16.70 -22.73 -8.37
N ILE A 167 -17.23 -23.66 -9.14
CA ILE A 167 -17.77 -23.40 -10.48
C ILE A 167 -19.28 -23.64 -10.53
N PRO A 168 -20.02 -23.03 -11.46
CA PRO A 168 -21.40 -23.43 -11.71
C PRO A 168 -21.47 -24.94 -11.96
N ALA A 169 -22.49 -25.61 -11.40
CA ALA A 169 -22.70 -27.04 -11.62
C ALA A 169 -22.70 -27.35 -13.12
N THR A 170 -21.67 -28.03 -13.60
CA THR A 170 -21.42 -28.28 -15.02
C THR A 170 -21.42 -29.76 -15.27
N THR A 171 -22.36 -30.24 -16.06
CA THR A 171 -22.46 -31.64 -16.46
C THR A 171 -21.88 -31.83 -17.85
N ALA A 172 -20.86 -32.69 -17.97
CA ALA A 172 -20.19 -32.97 -19.22
C ALA A 172 -19.44 -34.31 -19.20
N LYS A 173 -19.13 -34.82 -20.38
CA LYS A 173 -18.31 -36.03 -20.54
C LYS A 173 -16.82 -35.72 -20.54
N TYR A 174 -16.41 -34.52 -20.98
CA TYR A 174 -15.03 -34.09 -21.07
C TYR A 174 -14.79 -32.82 -20.27
N PHE A 175 -13.69 -32.80 -19.50
CA PHE A 175 -13.17 -31.61 -18.86
C PHE A 175 -11.69 -31.44 -19.19
N ARG A 176 -11.31 -30.25 -19.65
CA ARG A 176 -9.95 -29.93 -20.11
C ARG A 176 -9.39 -28.71 -19.43
N PHE A 177 -8.18 -28.81 -18.97
CA PHE A 177 -7.40 -27.67 -18.45
C PHE A 177 -6.31 -27.30 -19.45
N ASN A 178 -6.44 -26.12 -20.04
CA ASN A 178 -5.49 -25.55 -20.98
C ASN A 178 -4.51 -24.61 -20.29
N LEU A 179 -3.25 -24.67 -20.70
CA LEU A 179 -2.21 -23.72 -20.36
C LEU A 179 -1.63 -23.13 -21.65
N LYS A 180 -1.42 -21.79 -21.66
CA LYS A 180 -0.86 -21.09 -22.80
C LYS A 180 0.20 -20.09 -22.36
N ASP A 181 1.40 -20.20 -22.92
CA ASP A 181 2.46 -19.22 -22.74
C ASP A 181 2.16 -17.91 -23.48
N ASN A 182 2.24 -16.77 -22.76
CA ASN A 182 2.05 -15.43 -23.34
C ASN A 182 3.38 -14.75 -23.72
N GLY A 183 4.52 -15.32 -23.35
CA GLY A 183 5.84 -14.71 -23.50
C GLY A 183 6.66 -15.14 -24.71
N GLY A 184 6.18 -16.06 -25.55
CA GLY A 184 6.83 -16.47 -26.81
C GLY A 184 8.19 -17.19 -26.64
N LYS A 185 8.53 -17.68 -25.46
CA LYS A 185 9.74 -18.51 -25.27
C LYS A 185 9.44 -19.93 -25.71
N LYS A 186 10.22 -20.42 -26.72
CA LYS A 186 10.03 -21.72 -27.36
C LYS A 186 10.29 -22.95 -26.46
N ASP A 187 10.97 -22.78 -25.32
CA ASP A 187 11.40 -23.87 -24.45
C ASP A 187 10.82 -23.76 -23.02
N CYS A 188 9.61 -23.21 -22.91
CA CYS A 188 8.88 -23.15 -21.65
C CYS A 188 8.30 -24.50 -21.28
N ALA A 189 8.50 -24.96 -20.05
CA ALA A 189 7.78 -26.09 -19.47
C ALA A 189 6.83 -25.62 -18.37
N PHE A 190 5.60 -26.18 -18.40
CA PHE A 190 4.66 -26.08 -17.30
C PHE A 190 4.85 -27.26 -16.34
N GLY A 191 4.68 -26.98 -15.03
CA GLY A 191 4.55 -28.03 -14.05
C GLY A 191 3.10 -28.10 -13.57
N VAL A 192 2.50 -29.29 -13.51
CA VAL A 192 1.16 -29.48 -12.91
C VAL A 192 1.25 -30.56 -11.84
N SER A 193 0.87 -30.24 -10.63
CA SER A 193 0.79 -31.20 -9.54
C SER A 193 -0.65 -31.61 -9.24
N GLN A 194 -1.62 -30.74 -9.47
CA GLN A 194 -3.04 -31.06 -9.26
C GLN A 194 -3.92 -30.47 -10.37
N PHE A 195 -4.86 -31.27 -10.81
CA PHE A 195 -6.06 -30.92 -11.57
C PHE A 195 -7.17 -31.88 -11.12
N ALA A 196 -7.73 -31.63 -9.93
CA ALA A 196 -8.70 -32.50 -9.29
C ALA A 196 -10.11 -31.93 -9.41
N LEU A 197 -10.98 -32.67 -10.08
CA LEU A 197 -12.40 -32.35 -10.20
C LEU A 197 -13.15 -32.81 -8.94
N SER A 198 -14.21 -32.08 -8.55
CA SER A 198 -15.05 -32.42 -7.39
C SER A 198 -16.52 -32.29 -7.72
N THR A 199 -17.29 -33.30 -7.31
CA THR A 199 -18.76 -33.37 -7.47
C THR A 199 -19.50 -32.55 -6.42
N VAL A 200 -18.80 -32.12 -5.36
CA VAL A 200 -19.32 -31.20 -4.33
C VAL A 200 -18.68 -29.81 -4.43
N THR A 201 -19.35 -28.83 -3.88
CA THR A 201 -18.82 -27.47 -3.79
C THR A 201 -17.66 -27.43 -2.78
N ARG A 202 -16.55 -26.78 -3.17
CA ARG A 202 -15.45 -26.42 -2.28
C ARG A 202 -15.41 -24.92 -2.10
N ILE A 203 -14.72 -24.45 -1.07
CA ILE A 203 -14.57 -23.02 -0.82
C ILE A 203 -13.83 -22.35 -1.98
N GLN A 204 -14.45 -21.32 -2.53
CA GLN A 204 -13.85 -20.44 -3.52
C GLN A 204 -12.66 -19.69 -2.90
N LEU A 205 -11.50 -19.63 -3.57
CA LEU A 205 -10.27 -18.98 -3.05
C LEU A 205 -9.78 -19.60 -1.73
N ALA A 206 -9.93 -20.89 -1.53
CA ALA A 206 -9.68 -21.53 -0.23
C ALA A 206 -8.28 -21.22 0.33
N GLY A 207 -7.23 -21.31 -0.50
CA GLY A 207 -5.86 -21.03 -0.08
C GLY A 207 -5.66 -19.58 0.36
N ASP A 208 -6.24 -18.63 -0.37
CA ASP A 208 -6.20 -17.21 -0.04
C ASP A 208 -7.00 -16.93 1.24
N LYS A 209 -8.20 -17.49 1.36
CA LYS A 209 -9.06 -17.37 2.55
C LYS A 209 -8.48 -18.06 3.80
N ALA A 210 -7.64 -19.09 3.62
CA ALA A 210 -6.87 -19.70 4.70
C ALA A 210 -5.61 -18.90 5.10
N GLY A 211 -5.35 -17.74 4.46
CA GLY A 211 -4.22 -16.86 4.78
C GLY A 211 -2.88 -17.34 4.22
N ASN A 212 -2.88 -18.22 3.19
CA ASN A 212 -1.65 -18.75 2.61
C ASN A 212 -1.03 -17.84 1.55
N SER A 213 -1.71 -16.78 1.15
CA SER A 213 -1.25 -15.84 0.13
C SER A 213 -1.55 -14.40 0.49
N PHE A 214 -1.07 -13.47 -0.34
CA PHE A 214 -1.41 -12.08 -0.15
C PHE A 214 -2.92 -11.83 -0.39
N TYR A 215 -3.42 -10.87 0.35
CA TYR A 215 -4.82 -10.57 0.48
C TYR A 215 -5.33 -9.68 -0.66
N ARG A 216 -6.35 -10.12 -1.38
CA ARG A 216 -7.02 -9.35 -2.41
C ARG A 216 -8.51 -9.60 -2.40
N LEU A 217 -9.29 -8.65 -1.89
CA LEU A 217 -10.74 -8.61 -2.11
C LEU A 217 -11.46 -9.97 -1.92
N LEU A 218 -11.07 -10.75 -0.92
CA LEU A 218 -11.60 -12.12 -0.68
C LEU A 218 -13.11 -12.17 -0.55
N TRP A 219 -13.70 -11.11 -0.03
CA TRP A 219 -15.13 -10.92 0.18
C TRP A 219 -15.91 -10.66 -1.12
N MET A 220 -15.24 -10.33 -2.24
CA MET A 220 -15.89 -10.16 -3.55
C MET A 220 -16.28 -11.49 -4.19
N GLU A 221 -15.65 -12.58 -3.79
CA GLU A 221 -15.84 -13.90 -4.38
C GLU A 221 -16.37 -14.89 -3.34
N ASP A 222 -17.65 -14.72 -3.00
CA ASP A 222 -18.38 -15.66 -2.16
C ASP A 222 -18.42 -17.05 -2.80
N THR A 223 -18.30 -18.07 -1.97
CA THR A 223 -18.60 -19.44 -2.40
C THR A 223 -20.10 -19.58 -2.67
N PRO A 224 -20.53 -20.17 -3.79
CA PRO A 224 -21.93 -20.47 -4.03
C PRO A 224 -22.54 -21.30 -2.89
N HIS A 225 -23.79 -21.02 -2.54
CA HIS A 225 -24.51 -21.74 -1.49
C HIS A 225 -24.53 -23.24 -1.72
N SER A 226 -24.16 -24.01 -0.71
CA SER A 226 -24.25 -25.47 -0.71
C SER A 226 -24.33 -26.02 0.72
N THR A 227 -25.19 -27.00 0.88
CA THR A 227 -25.30 -27.86 2.08
C THR A 227 -24.86 -29.30 1.79
N GLU A 228 -24.43 -29.59 0.56
CA GLU A 228 -23.79 -30.87 0.19
C GLU A 228 -22.36 -30.87 0.72
N ALA A 229 -22.20 -31.16 2.01
CA ALA A 229 -20.96 -31.00 2.74
C ALA A 229 -20.78 -32.09 3.78
N ALA A 230 -19.56 -32.28 4.21
CA ALA A 230 -19.30 -33.09 5.42
C ALA A 230 -19.88 -32.38 6.65
N ARG A 231 -20.33 -33.14 7.62
CA ARG A 231 -20.88 -32.57 8.87
C ARG A 231 -19.75 -32.36 9.87
N LEU A 232 -19.80 -31.27 10.61
CA LEU A 232 -18.79 -30.97 11.63
C LEU A 232 -18.78 -32.06 12.73
N GLU A 233 -19.92 -32.70 13.01
CA GLU A 233 -20.02 -33.80 13.96
C GLU A 233 -19.33 -35.09 13.48
N ASP A 234 -19.16 -35.26 12.15
CA ASP A 234 -18.47 -36.38 11.53
C ASP A 234 -16.95 -36.14 11.40
N VAL A 235 -16.44 -35.05 11.96
CA VAL A 235 -15.00 -34.76 12.08
C VAL A 235 -14.45 -35.36 13.35
N VAL A 236 -13.46 -36.25 13.23
CA VAL A 236 -12.91 -37.06 14.34
C VAL A 236 -11.41 -36.75 14.49
N ASP A 237 -10.98 -36.53 15.74
CA ASP A 237 -9.55 -36.49 16.09
C ASP A 237 -8.98 -37.91 16.10
N LEU A 238 -8.11 -38.20 15.14
CA LEU A 238 -7.44 -39.50 15.00
C LEU A 238 -6.01 -39.49 15.56
N THR A 239 -5.56 -38.38 16.12
CA THR A 239 -4.20 -38.23 16.68
C THR A 239 -3.85 -39.33 17.68
N PRO A 240 -4.74 -39.72 18.61
CA PRO A 240 -4.48 -40.81 19.58
C PRO A 240 -4.28 -42.19 18.96
N TYR A 241 -4.72 -42.39 17.72
CA TYR A 241 -4.62 -43.67 16.99
C TYR A 241 -3.40 -43.75 16.08
N VAL A 242 -2.54 -42.70 16.08
CA VAL A 242 -1.31 -42.65 15.26
C VAL A 242 -0.11 -42.96 16.12
N LYS A 243 0.68 -43.94 15.67
CA LYS A 243 1.96 -44.27 16.27
C LYS A 243 3.02 -44.44 15.16
N ASP A 244 4.14 -43.79 15.28
CA ASP A 244 5.29 -43.86 14.33
C ASP A 244 4.88 -43.62 12.86
N GLY A 245 3.88 -42.74 12.65
CA GLY A 245 3.32 -42.43 11.35
C GLY A 245 2.36 -43.44 10.77
N GLU A 246 1.98 -44.47 11.54
CA GLU A 246 0.97 -45.47 11.20
C GLU A 246 -0.33 -45.21 11.96
N LEU A 247 -1.42 -45.08 11.23
CA LEU A 247 -2.78 -44.93 11.77
C LEU A 247 -3.41 -46.31 11.92
N ASN A 248 -3.78 -46.69 13.16
CA ASN A 248 -4.53 -47.88 13.45
C ASN A 248 -5.90 -47.50 14.02
N TRP A 249 -6.93 -47.64 13.22
CA TRP A 249 -8.26 -47.14 13.57
C TRP A 249 -9.38 -48.06 13.07
N ASN A 250 -10.38 -48.26 13.92
CA ASN A 250 -11.62 -48.94 13.51
C ASN A 250 -12.54 -47.89 12.88
N ALA A 251 -12.37 -47.64 11.60
CA ALA A 251 -13.13 -46.67 10.87
C ALA A 251 -14.62 -47.08 10.77
N PRO A 252 -15.58 -46.23 11.17
CA PRO A 252 -17.00 -46.44 10.92
C PRO A 252 -17.27 -46.59 9.39
N GLU A 253 -18.38 -47.19 9.01
CA GLU A 253 -18.80 -47.35 7.62
C GLU A 253 -18.88 -45.99 6.90
N GLY A 254 -18.43 -45.93 5.62
CA GLY A 254 -18.43 -44.76 4.79
C GLY A 254 -17.06 -44.46 4.17
N ASN A 255 -17.01 -43.43 3.37
CA ASN A 255 -15.76 -42.90 2.80
C ASN A 255 -15.19 -41.83 3.71
N TRP A 256 -13.90 -41.88 3.98
CA TRP A 256 -13.22 -40.97 4.88
C TRP A 256 -12.05 -40.30 4.16
N ARG A 257 -11.87 -38.99 4.41
CA ARG A 257 -10.65 -38.25 4.08
C ARG A 257 -9.90 -37.98 5.38
N ILE A 258 -8.65 -38.42 5.43
CA ILE A 258 -7.81 -38.29 6.61
C ILE A 258 -6.74 -37.27 6.29
N PHE A 259 -6.65 -36.23 7.13
CA PHE A 259 -5.65 -35.18 7.05
C PHE A 259 -4.61 -35.37 8.13
N ARG A 260 -3.34 -35.27 7.78
CA ARG A 260 -2.23 -35.10 8.69
C ARG A 260 -1.81 -33.64 8.65
N PHE A 261 -2.22 -32.86 9.62
CA PHE A 261 -1.83 -31.47 9.79
C PHE A 261 -0.52 -31.36 10.54
N GLY A 262 0.33 -30.48 10.09
CA GLY A 262 1.59 -30.14 10.74
C GLY A 262 2.00 -28.69 10.43
N TYR A 263 3.16 -28.30 10.90
CA TYR A 263 3.72 -27.00 10.56
C TYR A 263 5.21 -27.06 10.29
N SER A 264 5.65 -26.16 9.42
CA SER A 264 7.02 -26.00 8.97
C SER A 264 7.44 -24.53 8.99
N LEU A 265 8.74 -24.28 8.84
CA LEU A 265 9.26 -22.92 8.72
C LEU A 265 8.74 -22.25 7.44
N THR A 266 8.53 -20.94 7.44
CA THR A 266 8.29 -20.19 6.21
C THR A 266 9.50 -20.19 5.29
N GLY A 267 10.70 -20.31 5.84
CA GLY A 267 11.94 -20.18 5.11
C GLY A 267 12.36 -18.73 4.82
N LYS A 268 11.49 -17.77 5.09
CA LYS A 268 11.77 -16.33 4.92
C LYS A 268 12.93 -15.90 5.83
N THR A 269 13.76 -15.02 5.29
CA THR A 269 14.84 -14.36 6.00
C THR A 269 14.64 -12.85 6.02
N ASN A 270 15.22 -12.17 6.97
CA ASN A 270 15.36 -10.73 6.94
C ASN A 270 16.16 -10.31 5.69
N HIS A 271 15.78 -9.17 5.10
CA HIS A 271 16.45 -8.60 3.92
C HIS A 271 16.06 -7.10 3.75
N PRO A 272 16.92 -6.29 3.13
CA PRO A 272 18.31 -6.62 2.78
C PRO A 272 19.19 -6.71 4.04
N ALA A 273 20.10 -7.67 4.06
CA ALA A 273 21.06 -7.85 5.15
C ALA A 273 22.38 -8.41 4.62
N SER A 274 23.50 -8.15 5.34
CA SER A 274 24.75 -8.83 5.04
C SER A 274 24.62 -10.33 5.34
N PRO A 275 25.46 -11.19 4.73
CA PRO A 275 25.40 -12.63 4.99
C PRO A 275 25.48 -13.00 6.47
N GLU A 276 26.28 -12.27 7.24
CA GLU A 276 26.47 -12.48 8.69
C GLU A 276 25.24 -12.12 9.52
N ALA A 277 24.45 -11.16 9.04
CA ALA A 277 23.22 -10.70 9.68
C ALA A 277 21.95 -11.36 9.12
N THR A 278 22.08 -12.22 8.09
CA THR A 278 20.95 -12.91 7.49
C THR A 278 20.52 -14.10 8.34
N GLY A 279 19.25 -14.14 8.72
CA GLY A 279 18.64 -15.23 9.48
C GLY A 279 17.17 -15.40 9.18
N LEU A 280 16.57 -16.47 9.69
CA LEU A 280 15.14 -16.70 9.58
C LEU A 280 14.34 -15.59 10.29
N GLU A 281 13.24 -15.20 9.69
CA GLU A 281 12.24 -14.35 10.33
C GLU A 281 11.70 -14.99 11.63
N VAL A 282 11.53 -14.18 12.66
CA VAL A 282 10.96 -14.61 13.94
C VAL A 282 9.49 -14.97 13.78
N ASP A 283 9.00 -15.89 14.61
CA ASP A 283 7.57 -16.20 14.72
C ASP A 283 6.82 -15.00 15.33
N LYS A 284 6.12 -14.26 14.47
CA LYS A 284 5.38 -13.05 14.85
C LYS A 284 4.05 -13.35 15.56
N LEU A 285 3.67 -14.62 15.63
CA LEU A 285 2.48 -15.11 16.35
C LEU A 285 2.83 -15.63 17.76
N ASP A 286 4.12 -15.66 18.13
CA ASP A 286 4.59 -16.08 19.45
C ASP A 286 5.17 -14.89 20.24
N PRO A 287 4.46 -14.38 21.27
CA PRO A 287 4.95 -13.25 22.06
C PRO A 287 6.26 -13.52 22.80
N LYS A 288 6.59 -14.78 23.10
CA LYS A 288 7.87 -15.15 23.73
C LYS A 288 9.01 -15.02 22.73
N ALA A 289 8.83 -15.53 21.52
CA ALA A 289 9.82 -15.42 20.44
C ALA A 289 10.10 -13.96 20.08
N ILE A 290 9.06 -13.13 19.97
CA ILE A 290 9.18 -11.68 19.72
C ILE A 290 9.93 -10.99 20.87
N THR A 291 9.59 -11.28 22.11
CA THR A 291 10.25 -10.67 23.28
C THR A 291 11.74 -11.02 23.31
N GLU A 292 12.08 -12.29 23.08
CA GLU A 292 13.48 -12.72 23.04
C GLU A 292 14.25 -12.08 21.90
N TYR A 293 13.66 -12.05 20.71
CA TYR A 293 14.27 -11.41 19.53
C TYR A 293 14.60 -9.94 19.80
N PHE A 294 13.62 -9.13 20.23
CA PHE A 294 13.84 -7.70 20.45
C PHE A 294 14.77 -7.41 21.63
N ARG A 295 14.77 -8.21 22.69
CA ARG A 295 15.74 -8.06 23.78
C ARG A 295 17.16 -8.28 23.28
N ASN A 296 17.40 -9.33 22.52
CA ASN A 296 18.71 -9.60 21.94
C ASN A 296 19.13 -8.51 20.94
N TYR A 297 18.21 -8.05 20.11
CA TYR A 297 18.43 -6.97 19.15
C TYR A 297 18.82 -5.66 19.87
N LEU A 298 18.05 -5.25 20.86
CA LEU A 298 18.31 -4.04 21.65
C LEU A 298 19.61 -4.16 22.45
N GLN A 299 19.96 -5.35 22.96
CA GLN A 299 21.21 -5.56 23.69
C GLN A 299 22.45 -5.19 22.85
N THR A 300 22.41 -5.50 21.55
CA THR A 300 23.48 -5.10 20.62
C THR A 300 23.68 -3.58 20.59
N TYR A 301 22.58 -2.81 20.59
CA TYR A 301 22.65 -1.35 20.61
C TYR A 301 23.00 -0.78 22.01
N ILE A 302 22.55 -1.43 23.08
CA ILE A 302 22.96 -1.08 24.45
C ILE A 302 24.49 -1.19 24.57
N ASP A 303 25.06 -2.30 24.12
CA ASP A 303 26.50 -2.53 24.19
C ASP A 303 27.29 -1.55 23.32
N ALA A 304 26.85 -1.31 22.08
CA ALA A 304 27.50 -0.40 21.15
C ALA A 304 27.40 1.08 21.56
N SER A 305 26.29 1.50 22.17
CA SER A 305 26.04 2.90 22.58
C SER A 305 26.49 3.23 24.00
N GLY A 306 27.00 2.23 24.75
CA GLY A 306 27.29 2.40 26.19
C GLY A 306 26.02 2.66 27.02
N GLY A 307 24.89 2.01 26.66
CA GLY A 307 23.61 2.09 27.35
C GLY A 307 22.76 3.30 27.01
N LYS A 308 23.10 4.07 25.96
CA LYS A 308 22.37 5.28 25.55
C LYS A 308 21.16 4.95 24.70
N LEU A 309 20.10 4.44 25.32
CA LEU A 309 18.78 4.30 24.74
C LEU A 309 17.81 5.36 25.32
N GLY A 310 16.76 5.70 24.59
CA GLY A 310 15.80 6.72 24.95
C GLY A 310 16.34 8.14 24.75
N LYS A 311 15.86 9.08 25.54
CA LYS A 311 16.19 10.50 25.39
C LYS A 311 17.70 10.77 25.50
N GLY A 312 18.25 11.37 24.46
CA GLY A 312 19.70 11.64 24.34
C GLY A 312 20.54 10.51 23.82
N GLY A 313 19.90 9.44 23.31
CA GLY A 313 20.52 8.31 22.63
C GLY A 313 19.69 7.84 21.45
N ILE A 314 19.49 6.52 21.31
CA ILE A 314 18.59 5.93 20.31
C ILE A 314 17.15 6.02 20.83
N GLU A 315 16.35 6.92 20.27
CA GLU A 315 15.00 7.22 20.77
C GLU A 315 13.92 6.35 20.15
N TYR A 316 14.11 5.91 18.90
CA TYR A 316 13.08 5.21 18.15
C TYR A 316 13.56 3.85 17.64
N LEU A 317 12.64 2.88 17.68
CA LEU A 317 12.71 1.68 16.86
C LEU A 317 11.84 1.88 15.63
N LEU A 318 12.42 1.75 14.43
CA LEU A 318 11.70 1.76 13.17
C LEU A 318 11.30 0.33 12.79
N THR A 319 10.02 0.13 12.54
CA THR A 319 9.49 -1.08 11.92
C THR A 319 9.06 -0.72 10.49
N ASP A 320 9.80 -1.22 9.52
CA ASP A 320 9.56 -1.06 8.09
C ASP A 320 8.36 -1.91 7.63
N SER A 321 8.04 -1.87 6.34
CA SER A 321 6.94 -2.65 5.73
C SER A 321 7.00 -4.13 6.08
N PHE A 322 5.83 -4.74 6.35
CA PHE A 322 5.76 -6.17 6.65
C PHE A 322 6.06 -7.01 5.41
N GLU A 323 7.23 -7.65 5.37
CA GLU A 323 7.69 -8.49 4.26
C GLU A 323 8.01 -9.94 4.69
N ALA A 324 7.54 -10.34 5.87
CA ALA A 324 7.86 -11.64 6.49
C ALA A 324 7.12 -12.85 5.88
N GLY A 325 6.27 -12.63 4.87
CA GLY A 325 5.46 -13.67 4.25
C GLY A 325 4.30 -14.15 5.12
N ALA A 326 3.54 -15.10 4.62
CA ALA A 326 2.35 -15.62 5.29
C ALA A 326 2.73 -16.54 6.47
N GLN A 327 2.62 -16.01 7.68
CA GLN A 327 2.73 -16.78 8.91
C GLN A 327 1.32 -17.19 9.39
N THR A 328 1.00 -18.48 9.30
CA THR A 328 -0.36 -19.00 9.57
C THR A 328 -0.43 -19.99 10.71
N TRP A 329 0.66 -20.20 11.45
CA TRP A 329 0.67 -21.13 12.57
C TRP A 329 1.76 -20.83 13.58
N THR A 330 1.41 -21.00 14.85
CA THR A 330 2.34 -21.08 15.99
C THR A 330 1.90 -22.18 16.95
N VAL A 331 2.74 -22.55 17.92
CA VAL A 331 2.48 -23.66 18.86
C VAL A 331 1.18 -23.45 19.64
N ASN A 332 0.90 -22.22 20.07
CA ASN A 332 -0.27 -21.89 20.88
C ASN A 332 -1.54 -21.60 20.08
N MET A 333 -1.52 -21.75 18.76
CA MET A 333 -2.65 -21.38 17.88
C MET A 333 -4.00 -21.98 18.31
N PRO A 334 -4.13 -23.27 18.69
CA PRO A 334 -5.42 -23.81 19.13
C PRO A 334 -5.98 -23.12 20.38
N ALA A 335 -5.11 -22.81 21.35
CA ALA A 335 -5.52 -22.11 22.57
C ALA A 335 -5.91 -20.65 22.29
N GLU A 336 -5.13 -19.94 21.46
CA GLU A 336 -5.42 -18.58 21.02
C GLU A 336 -6.75 -18.48 20.27
N PHE A 337 -6.97 -19.37 19.32
CA PHE A 337 -8.22 -19.41 18.57
C PHE A 337 -9.42 -19.66 19.51
N LYS A 338 -9.31 -20.66 20.39
CA LYS A 338 -10.38 -20.97 21.34
C LYS A 338 -10.67 -19.83 22.30
N ALA A 339 -9.63 -19.16 22.80
CA ALA A 339 -9.79 -18.00 23.68
C ALA A 339 -10.50 -16.83 23.00
N ARG A 340 -10.19 -16.58 21.71
CA ARG A 340 -10.73 -15.45 20.93
C ARG A 340 -12.10 -15.74 20.32
N LYS A 341 -12.37 -17.00 19.94
CA LYS A 341 -13.56 -17.37 19.18
C LYS A 341 -14.54 -18.28 19.96
N GLY A 342 -14.12 -18.84 21.11
CA GLY A 342 -14.99 -19.62 21.98
C GLY A 342 -15.27 -21.06 21.53
N TYR A 343 -14.73 -21.50 20.38
CA TYR A 343 -14.94 -22.88 19.88
C TYR A 343 -13.62 -23.53 19.46
N ASP A 344 -13.64 -24.84 19.24
CA ASP A 344 -12.45 -25.67 19.01
C ASP A 344 -11.99 -25.55 17.55
N LEU A 345 -10.72 -25.20 17.34
CA LEU A 345 -10.09 -25.10 16.03
C LEU A 345 -9.97 -26.46 15.33
N LEU A 346 -9.66 -27.53 16.09
CA LEU A 346 -9.26 -28.82 15.51
C LEU A 346 -10.30 -29.40 14.54
N ARG A 347 -11.57 -29.33 14.91
CA ARG A 347 -12.67 -29.84 14.08
C ARG A 347 -12.87 -29.03 12.80
N TRP A 348 -12.44 -27.77 12.77
CA TRP A 348 -12.57 -26.87 11.63
C TRP A 348 -11.34 -26.88 10.72
N MET A 349 -10.23 -27.48 11.14
CA MET A 349 -9.01 -27.48 10.32
C MET A 349 -9.19 -28.03 8.89
N PRO A 350 -10.04 -29.03 8.61
CA PRO A 350 -10.32 -29.47 7.25
C PRO A 350 -10.83 -28.35 6.31
N ALA A 351 -11.52 -27.34 6.87
CA ALA A 351 -11.97 -26.18 6.08
C ALA A 351 -10.83 -25.33 5.52
N LEU A 352 -9.65 -25.30 6.20
CA LEU A 352 -8.44 -24.63 5.71
C LEU A 352 -7.89 -25.25 4.43
N THR A 353 -8.31 -26.46 4.08
CA THR A 353 -7.97 -27.16 2.83
C THR A 353 -9.00 -26.94 1.72
N GLY A 354 -10.02 -26.13 1.97
CA GLY A 354 -11.12 -25.85 1.05
C GLY A 354 -12.32 -26.79 1.15
N MET A 355 -12.35 -27.71 2.12
CA MET A 355 -13.56 -28.49 2.38
C MET A 355 -14.67 -27.62 2.96
N VAL A 356 -15.89 -27.89 2.54
CA VAL A 356 -17.09 -27.30 3.19
C VAL A 356 -17.52 -28.22 4.33
N LEU A 357 -17.74 -27.62 5.50
CA LEU A 357 -18.26 -28.27 6.70
C LEU A 357 -19.62 -27.66 7.06
N ASN A 358 -20.64 -28.47 7.26
CA ASN A 358 -22.05 -28.15 7.45
C ASN A 358 -22.65 -27.37 6.24
N SER A 359 -22.15 -26.16 5.98
CA SER A 359 -22.57 -25.31 4.88
C SER A 359 -21.43 -24.41 4.40
N THR A 360 -21.56 -23.86 3.21
CA THR A 360 -20.59 -22.87 2.69
C THR A 360 -20.56 -21.63 3.58
N GLU A 361 -21.70 -21.19 4.10
CA GLU A 361 -21.81 -20.01 4.96
C GLU A 361 -21.09 -20.19 6.30
N GLU A 362 -21.29 -21.31 6.96
CA GLU A 362 -20.61 -21.59 8.25
C GLU A 362 -19.10 -21.73 8.06
N THR A 363 -18.69 -22.33 6.94
CA THR A 363 -17.28 -22.50 6.60
C THR A 363 -16.63 -21.17 6.26
N GLU A 364 -17.30 -20.28 5.53
CA GLU A 364 -16.80 -18.91 5.24
C GLU A 364 -16.65 -18.09 6.52
N ARG A 365 -17.61 -18.20 7.48
CA ARG A 365 -17.52 -17.55 8.79
C ARG A 365 -16.35 -18.08 9.62
N PHE A 366 -16.09 -19.40 9.57
CA PHE A 366 -14.90 -19.98 10.22
C PHE A 366 -13.61 -19.41 9.60
N LEU A 367 -13.51 -19.31 8.27
CA LEU A 367 -12.34 -18.77 7.59
C LEU A 367 -12.12 -17.28 7.89
N PHE A 368 -13.20 -16.52 8.08
CA PHE A 368 -13.12 -15.15 8.62
C PHE A 368 -12.56 -15.15 10.05
N ASP A 369 -13.09 -15.98 10.94
CA ASP A 369 -12.64 -16.09 12.34
C ASP A 369 -11.17 -16.51 12.42
N TRP A 370 -10.73 -17.37 11.53
CA TRP A 370 -9.35 -17.80 11.37
C TRP A 370 -8.42 -16.63 11.00
N ARG A 371 -8.75 -15.90 9.94
CA ARG A 371 -7.97 -14.75 9.49
C ARG A 371 -7.92 -13.65 10.54
N ARG A 372 -9.05 -13.35 11.17
CA ARG A 372 -9.10 -12.36 12.25
C ARG A 372 -8.23 -12.77 13.43
N THR A 373 -8.22 -14.05 13.80
CA THR A 373 -7.36 -14.56 14.87
C THR A 373 -5.88 -14.31 14.54
N ILE A 374 -5.44 -14.65 13.34
CA ILE A 374 -4.05 -14.40 12.91
C ILE A 374 -3.76 -12.90 12.89
N GLY A 375 -4.63 -12.10 12.30
CA GLY A 375 -4.47 -10.65 12.20
C GLY A 375 -4.36 -9.97 13.57
N ASP A 376 -5.23 -10.34 14.51
CA ASP A 376 -5.23 -9.82 15.87
C ASP A 376 -3.94 -10.24 16.63
N MET A 377 -3.49 -11.50 16.45
CA MET A 377 -2.22 -11.96 17.04
C MET A 377 -1.02 -11.22 16.49
N ILE A 378 -0.94 -10.95 15.18
CA ILE A 378 0.14 -10.14 14.59
C ILE A 378 0.10 -8.73 15.18
N THR A 379 -1.07 -8.11 15.25
CA THR A 379 -1.23 -6.77 15.83
C THR A 379 -0.74 -6.74 17.28
N GLU A 380 -1.22 -7.67 18.12
CA GLU A 380 -0.92 -7.68 19.55
C GLU A 380 0.52 -8.11 19.84
N TYR A 381 1.00 -9.19 19.19
CA TYR A 381 2.25 -9.84 19.54
C TYR A 381 3.45 -9.31 18.76
N HIS A 382 3.25 -8.81 17.52
CA HIS A 382 4.34 -8.19 16.79
C HIS A 382 4.37 -6.67 16.96
N TYR A 383 3.22 -5.98 16.82
CA TYR A 383 3.22 -4.50 16.86
C TYR A 383 3.03 -3.92 18.26
N ASP A 384 1.98 -4.29 18.99
CA ASP A 384 1.71 -3.67 20.29
C ASP A 384 2.75 -4.04 21.34
N LEU A 385 3.18 -5.32 21.35
CA LEU A 385 4.20 -5.81 22.30
C LEU A 385 5.54 -5.07 22.19
N GLN A 386 5.89 -4.55 21.00
CA GLN A 386 7.09 -3.72 20.84
C GLN A 386 7.06 -2.49 21.74
N ASN A 387 5.90 -1.85 21.92
CA ASN A 387 5.78 -0.69 22.80
C ASN A 387 6.11 -1.07 24.26
N GLU A 388 5.63 -2.22 24.72
CA GLU A 388 5.90 -2.72 26.08
C GLU A 388 7.40 -3.07 26.27
N ILE A 389 8.03 -3.63 25.22
CA ILE A 389 9.47 -3.94 25.23
C ILE A 389 10.33 -2.67 25.23
N LEU A 390 9.94 -1.63 24.51
CA LEU A 390 10.67 -0.36 24.37
C LEU A 390 10.50 0.57 25.57
N LYS A 391 9.35 0.51 26.25
CA LYS A 391 8.98 1.40 27.38
C LYS A 391 10.03 1.48 28.49
N PRO A 392 10.62 0.35 28.98
CA PRO A 392 11.66 0.41 30.04
C PRO A 392 12.90 1.21 29.64
N TYR A 393 13.17 1.34 28.36
CA TYR A 393 14.32 2.08 27.82
C TYR A 393 13.99 3.55 27.51
N GLY A 394 12.74 3.98 27.67
CA GLY A 394 12.28 5.30 27.25
C GLY A 394 12.29 5.49 25.74
N MET A 395 12.30 4.39 24.99
CA MET A 395 12.23 4.37 23.52
C MET A 395 10.78 4.38 23.05
N LYS A 396 10.58 4.79 21.81
CA LYS A 396 9.30 4.89 21.11
C LYS A 396 9.35 4.13 19.79
N ARG A 397 8.21 3.93 19.17
CA ARG A 397 8.09 3.22 17.91
C ARG A 397 7.74 4.14 16.76
N TYR A 398 8.43 3.95 15.64
CA TYR A 398 8.16 4.50 14.33
C TYR A 398 7.72 3.33 13.44
N THR A 399 6.51 3.34 12.88
CA THR A 399 5.96 2.09 12.33
C THR A 399 5.19 2.28 11.04
N GLU A 400 5.61 1.53 10.03
CA GLU A 400 4.77 1.10 8.92
C GLU A 400 3.95 -0.14 9.30
N SER A 401 3.00 -0.54 8.48
CA SER A 401 2.28 -1.80 8.61
C SER A 401 2.61 -2.71 7.42
N HIS A 402 1.74 -2.77 6.45
CA HIS A 402 1.94 -3.57 5.27
C HIS A 402 1.50 -2.80 4.04
N GLU A 403 2.20 -3.06 2.96
CA GLU A 403 1.82 -2.58 1.66
C GLU A 403 0.88 -3.55 0.94
N ASN A 404 0.32 -3.07 -0.17
CA ASN A 404 -0.39 -3.92 -1.11
C ASN A 404 0.54 -5.03 -1.66
N TYR A 405 -0.01 -6.22 -1.90
CA TYR A 405 0.67 -7.45 -2.32
C TYR A 405 1.53 -8.13 -1.24
N ARG A 406 1.41 -7.77 0.03
CA ARG A 406 2.06 -8.49 1.13
C ARG A 406 1.09 -9.46 1.80
N ALA A 407 1.58 -10.61 2.22
CA ALA A 407 0.79 -11.64 2.89
C ALA A 407 0.65 -11.35 4.39
N ASN A 408 0.00 -10.25 4.73
CA ASN A 408 -0.30 -9.84 6.10
C ASN A 408 -1.81 -9.74 6.31
N LEU A 409 -2.32 -10.37 7.36
CA LEU A 409 -3.75 -10.43 7.71
C LEU A 409 -4.13 -9.42 8.81
N SER A 410 -3.18 -8.65 9.35
CA SER A 410 -3.49 -7.61 10.34
C SER A 410 -4.13 -6.37 9.69
N ASP A 411 -4.88 -5.63 10.47
CA ASP A 411 -5.43 -4.33 10.07
C ASP A 411 -4.35 -3.26 10.17
N GLY A 412 -4.14 -2.45 9.11
CA GLY A 412 -3.07 -1.46 9.04
C GLY A 412 -3.19 -0.36 10.10
N MET A 413 -4.41 0.11 10.39
CA MET A 413 -4.64 1.09 11.44
C MET A 413 -4.31 0.51 12.82
N ASP A 414 -4.72 -0.75 13.08
CA ASP A 414 -4.43 -1.42 14.36
C ASP A 414 -2.93 -1.63 14.57
N CYS A 415 -2.17 -1.96 13.53
CA CYS A 415 -0.70 -2.08 13.62
C CYS A 415 -0.01 -0.79 14.07
N LYS A 416 -0.58 0.36 13.67
CA LYS A 416 -0.02 1.71 13.91
C LYS A 416 -0.59 2.41 15.14
N ARG A 417 -1.68 1.89 15.73
CA ARG A 417 -2.49 2.58 16.77
C ARG A 417 -1.71 3.09 17.98
N TYR A 418 -0.69 2.38 18.41
CA TYR A 418 0.13 2.74 19.57
C TYR A 418 1.57 3.14 19.20
N ALA A 419 1.87 3.32 17.93
CA ALA A 419 3.12 3.92 17.52
C ALA A 419 3.15 5.41 17.90
N GLU A 420 4.29 5.94 18.33
CA GLU A 420 4.46 7.38 18.46
C GLU A 420 4.30 8.08 17.11
N ILE A 421 4.79 7.44 16.06
CA ILE A 421 4.74 7.94 14.69
C ILE A 421 4.21 6.83 13.77
N PRO A 422 2.91 6.85 13.43
CA PRO A 422 2.37 6.02 12.37
C PRO A 422 2.97 6.42 11.03
N MET A 423 3.41 5.43 10.25
CA MET A 423 4.14 5.63 9.01
C MET A 423 3.51 4.85 7.86
N SER A 424 3.64 5.37 6.67
CA SER A 424 3.20 4.83 5.38
C SER A 424 4.37 4.85 4.40
N ALA A 425 4.12 4.50 3.13
CA ALA A 425 5.12 4.63 2.07
C ALA A 425 4.53 5.24 0.80
N PHE A 426 5.34 5.97 0.03
CA PHE A 426 4.98 6.37 -1.33
C PHE A 426 6.17 6.43 -2.27
N TRP A 427 5.90 6.10 -3.52
CA TRP A 427 6.89 6.01 -4.58
C TRP A 427 6.67 7.07 -5.64
N MET A 428 7.76 7.46 -6.30
CA MET A 428 7.73 8.29 -7.51
C MET A 428 7.35 7.44 -8.71
N ASP A 429 6.40 7.90 -9.53
CA ASP A 429 6.03 7.24 -10.80
C ASP A 429 6.28 8.20 -11.96
N TYR A 430 7.53 8.21 -12.46
CA TYR A 430 7.94 9.11 -13.55
C TYR A 430 7.15 8.88 -14.85
N LYS A 431 6.85 7.61 -15.17
CA LYS A 431 6.13 7.25 -16.43
C LYS A 431 4.71 7.76 -16.50
N LYS A 432 4.05 7.92 -15.37
CA LYS A 432 2.66 8.40 -15.29
C LYS A 432 2.55 9.91 -15.15
N GLY A 433 3.64 10.64 -15.37
CA GLY A 433 3.63 12.10 -15.29
C GLY A 433 3.40 12.63 -13.89
N ASN A 434 3.93 11.95 -12.87
CA ASN A 434 3.78 12.29 -11.45
C ASN A 434 2.32 12.30 -10.94
N ILE A 435 1.43 11.51 -11.53
CA ILE A 435 0.09 11.30 -10.98
C ILE A 435 0.24 10.51 -9.69
N PHE A 436 -0.20 11.09 -8.59
CA PHE A 436 -0.14 10.45 -7.29
C PHE A 436 -1.02 9.18 -7.28
N ASN A 437 -0.42 8.04 -6.94
CA ASN A 437 -1.10 6.75 -7.04
C ASN A 437 -2.11 6.59 -5.90
N PRO A 438 -3.38 6.22 -6.17
CA PRO A 438 -4.41 6.05 -5.15
C PRO A 438 -4.02 5.13 -3.98
N ARG A 439 -3.21 4.10 -4.22
CA ARG A 439 -2.74 3.21 -3.13
C ARG A 439 -1.86 3.95 -2.12
N PHE A 440 -0.99 4.85 -2.58
CA PHE A 440 -0.14 5.66 -1.71
C PHE A 440 -0.95 6.74 -0.99
N GLU A 441 -1.92 7.34 -1.69
CA GLU A 441 -2.87 8.25 -1.06
C GLU A 441 -3.66 7.54 0.06
N ALA A 442 -4.08 6.30 -0.16
CA ALA A 442 -4.78 5.49 0.84
C ALA A 442 -3.90 5.14 2.04
N ASP A 443 -2.64 4.74 1.82
CA ASP A 443 -1.70 4.38 2.89
C ASP A 443 -1.33 5.60 3.76
N ILE A 444 -1.06 6.74 3.13
CA ILE A 444 -0.83 8.00 3.85
C ILE A 444 -2.08 8.40 4.66
N ARG A 445 -3.27 8.33 4.06
CA ARG A 445 -4.52 8.64 4.75
C ARG A 445 -4.80 7.67 5.89
N GLU A 446 -4.42 6.40 5.78
CA GLU A 446 -4.52 5.41 6.88
C GLU A 446 -3.67 5.86 8.06
N SER A 447 -2.39 6.18 7.84
CA SER A 447 -1.48 6.64 8.90
C SER A 447 -1.92 7.99 9.50
N ALA A 448 -2.41 8.91 8.67
CA ALA A 448 -2.98 10.18 9.12
C ALA A 448 -4.24 9.98 9.97
N SER A 449 -5.13 9.07 9.57
CA SER A 449 -6.36 8.74 10.32
C SER A 449 -6.02 8.14 11.69
N VAL A 450 -5.00 7.28 11.77
CA VAL A 450 -4.49 6.79 13.06
C VAL A 450 -4.04 7.97 13.93
N ALA A 451 -3.20 8.85 13.39
CA ALA A 451 -2.73 10.03 14.13
C ALA A 451 -3.88 10.91 14.63
N HIS A 452 -4.87 11.16 13.79
CA HIS A 452 -6.03 11.99 14.14
C HIS A 452 -6.92 11.35 15.22
N ILE A 453 -7.13 10.02 15.16
CA ILE A 453 -8.07 9.29 16.03
C ILE A 453 -7.42 8.93 17.37
N TYR A 454 -6.16 8.47 17.34
CA TYR A 454 -5.45 8.02 18.55
C TYR A 454 -4.63 9.12 19.23
N GLY A 455 -4.45 10.30 18.59
CA GLY A 455 -3.86 11.50 19.21
C GLY A 455 -2.36 11.65 18.98
N GLN A 456 -1.78 10.92 18.02
CA GLN A 456 -0.43 11.22 17.57
C GLN A 456 -0.43 12.53 16.75
N ASN A 457 0.65 13.30 16.86
CA ASN A 457 0.75 14.57 16.14
C ASN A 457 1.39 14.43 14.75
N ILE A 458 2.11 13.33 14.52
CA ILE A 458 2.91 13.12 13.32
C ILE A 458 2.38 11.90 12.57
N ALA A 459 2.13 12.09 11.27
CA ALA A 459 1.93 11.04 10.29
C ALA A 459 3.08 11.10 9.29
N ALA A 460 3.90 10.05 9.25
CA ALA A 460 5.09 9.99 8.41
C ALA A 460 4.89 9.09 7.18
N ALA A 461 5.83 9.16 6.24
CA ALA A 461 5.96 8.18 5.16
C ALA A 461 7.42 7.97 4.76
N GLU A 462 7.78 6.74 4.41
CA GLU A 462 8.88 6.46 3.51
C GLU A 462 8.58 7.21 2.21
N SER A 463 9.49 8.11 1.82
CA SER A 463 9.19 9.14 0.85
C SER A 463 10.10 9.07 -0.37
N PHE A 464 9.49 9.20 -1.57
CA PHE A 464 10.19 9.34 -2.84
C PHE A 464 10.97 8.10 -3.29
N THR A 465 10.65 6.91 -2.81
CA THR A 465 11.22 5.66 -3.35
C THR A 465 11.00 5.60 -4.85
N THR A 466 12.02 5.20 -5.62
CA THR A 466 11.97 5.15 -7.09
C THR A 466 12.32 3.76 -7.60
N ASP A 467 11.93 3.45 -8.84
CA ASP A 467 12.42 2.30 -9.60
C ASP A 467 13.46 2.81 -10.65
N GLY A 468 14.70 3.03 -10.19
CA GLY A 468 15.75 3.71 -10.93
C GLY A 468 16.23 3.04 -12.22
N TYR A 469 15.94 1.75 -12.44
CA TYR A 469 16.38 1.07 -13.67
C TYR A 469 15.63 1.46 -14.94
N ARG A 470 14.54 2.18 -14.80
CA ARG A 470 13.62 2.39 -15.92
C ARG A 470 13.46 3.82 -16.37
N ASP A 471 14.19 4.76 -16.00
CA ASP A 471 14.04 6.18 -16.36
C ASP A 471 14.09 7.15 -15.17
N GLY A 472 14.40 6.63 -13.95
CA GLY A 472 14.33 7.42 -12.73
C GLY A 472 15.68 7.73 -12.08
N ALA A 473 16.78 7.10 -12.54
CA ALA A 473 18.09 7.30 -11.92
C ALA A 473 18.58 8.75 -12.13
N TRP A 474 18.81 9.47 -11.03
CA TRP A 474 19.44 10.79 -11.01
C TRP A 474 18.69 11.90 -11.78
N VAL A 475 17.35 11.78 -11.96
CA VAL A 475 16.52 12.76 -12.71
C VAL A 475 15.58 13.58 -11.82
N PHE A 476 15.47 13.26 -10.53
CA PHE A 476 14.53 13.92 -9.65
C PHE A 476 15.17 15.13 -8.96
N SER A 477 14.97 16.32 -9.51
CA SER A 477 15.29 17.58 -8.83
C SER A 477 14.20 17.93 -7.79
N PRO A 478 14.48 18.84 -6.84
CA PRO A 478 13.48 19.36 -5.91
C PRO A 478 12.18 19.82 -6.56
N ALA A 479 12.26 20.51 -7.71
CA ALA A 479 11.10 20.94 -8.48
C ALA A 479 10.25 19.78 -9.01
N VAL A 480 10.89 18.67 -9.39
CA VAL A 480 10.20 17.46 -9.86
C VAL A 480 9.55 16.70 -8.70
N LEU A 481 10.19 16.68 -7.52
CA LEU A 481 9.67 16.03 -6.31
C LEU A 481 8.49 16.79 -5.68
N LYS A 482 8.44 18.13 -5.82
CA LYS A 482 7.47 19.00 -5.15
C LYS A 482 6.00 18.61 -5.36
N PRO A 483 5.50 18.39 -6.59
CA PRO A 483 4.08 18.04 -6.80
C PRO A 483 3.66 16.75 -6.09
N THR A 484 4.57 15.76 -6.01
CA THR A 484 4.32 14.50 -5.30
C THR A 484 4.36 14.73 -3.78
N ALA A 485 5.30 15.53 -3.27
CA ALA A 485 5.33 15.94 -1.87
C ALA A 485 4.03 16.65 -1.46
N ASP A 486 3.57 17.59 -2.28
CA ASP A 486 2.36 18.36 -2.01
C ASP A 486 1.10 17.47 -2.07
N ALA A 487 1.05 16.51 -2.99
CA ALA A 487 -0.04 15.53 -3.03
C ALA A 487 -0.04 14.62 -1.79
N ALA A 488 1.13 14.23 -1.30
CA ALA A 488 1.27 13.45 -0.07
C ALA A 488 0.83 14.27 1.16
N MET A 489 1.20 15.55 1.25
CA MET A 489 0.73 16.45 2.32
C MET A 489 -0.80 16.66 2.24
N ALA A 490 -1.37 16.76 1.06
CA ALA A 490 -2.83 16.83 0.88
C ALA A 490 -3.54 15.55 1.33
N ALA A 491 -2.88 14.39 1.25
CA ALA A 491 -3.38 13.13 1.79
C ALA A 491 -3.26 13.01 3.32
N GLY A 492 -2.52 13.91 3.98
CA GLY A 492 -2.39 13.98 5.44
C GLY A 492 -0.97 13.77 5.97
N LEU A 493 0.03 13.59 5.08
CA LEU A 493 1.43 13.51 5.49
C LEU A 493 1.90 14.81 6.14
N ASN A 494 2.65 14.70 7.25
CA ASN A 494 3.30 15.86 7.87
C ASN A 494 4.72 15.55 8.38
N ARG A 495 5.33 14.45 7.91
CA ARG A 495 6.75 14.08 8.11
C ARG A 495 7.26 13.24 6.96
N PHE A 496 8.29 13.71 6.27
CA PHE A 496 8.99 12.95 5.24
C PHE A 496 10.14 12.14 5.85
N VAL A 497 10.26 10.88 5.47
CA VAL A 497 11.40 9.99 5.73
C VAL A 497 11.97 9.60 4.37
N ILE A 498 12.97 10.38 3.92
CA ILE A 498 13.42 10.30 2.51
C ILE A 498 14.15 8.99 2.27
N HIS A 499 13.69 8.21 1.31
CA HIS A 499 14.32 7.00 0.82
C HIS A 499 15.07 7.31 -0.49
N THR A 500 16.44 7.37 -0.51
CA THR A 500 17.25 7.00 0.63
C THR A 500 18.62 7.73 0.56
N SER A 501 19.35 7.70 1.67
CA SER A 501 20.73 8.21 1.74
C SER A 501 21.71 7.02 1.86
N PRO A 502 22.12 6.39 0.75
CA PRO A 502 23.04 5.26 0.79
C PRO A 502 24.44 5.68 1.25
N HIS A 503 25.12 4.79 1.94
CA HIS A 503 26.50 5.00 2.37
C HIS A 503 27.43 5.20 1.17
N GLN A 504 28.20 6.31 1.19
CA GLN A 504 29.23 6.62 0.20
C GLN A 504 30.60 6.44 0.84
N PRO A 505 31.35 5.35 0.53
CA PRO A 505 32.60 5.06 1.21
C PRO A 505 33.78 5.93 0.75
N VAL A 506 33.67 6.56 -0.44
CA VAL A 506 34.73 7.37 -1.07
C VAL A 506 34.12 8.62 -1.71
N ASP A 507 34.93 9.65 -1.94
CA ASP A 507 34.50 10.93 -2.51
C ASP A 507 34.91 11.12 -3.99
N ASP A 508 35.83 10.31 -4.48
CA ASP A 508 36.40 10.41 -5.84
C ASP A 508 35.59 9.64 -6.88
N LYS A 509 34.58 8.89 -6.47
CA LYS A 509 33.67 8.17 -7.38
C LYS A 509 32.27 8.77 -7.32
N VAL A 510 31.86 9.41 -8.40
CA VAL A 510 30.59 10.11 -8.48
C VAL A 510 29.77 9.60 -9.69
N PRO A 511 28.46 9.54 -9.61
CA PRO A 511 27.58 9.87 -8.48
C PRO A 511 27.65 8.87 -7.31
N GLY A 512 28.38 7.75 -7.43
CA GLY A 512 28.60 6.80 -6.37
C GLY A 512 27.54 5.69 -6.26
N LEU A 513 27.43 5.11 -5.07
CA LEU A 513 26.56 3.98 -4.80
C LEU A 513 25.10 4.40 -4.67
N GLY A 514 24.20 3.60 -5.27
CA GLY A 514 22.77 3.64 -5.02
C GLY A 514 22.30 2.41 -4.26
N LEU A 515 21.02 2.35 -3.90
CA LEU A 515 20.38 1.17 -3.33
C LEU A 515 19.76 0.32 -4.45
N GLY A 516 20.60 -0.28 -5.31
CA GLY A 516 20.13 -1.00 -6.48
C GLY A 516 19.25 -0.12 -7.38
N LYS A 517 18.01 -0.57 -7.65
CA LYS A 517 17.03 0.19 -8.43
C LYS A 517 16.16 1.13 -7.56
N TYR A 518 16.27 1.04 -6.25
CA TYR A 518 15.41 1.77 -5.31
C TYR A 518 16.07 3.03 -4.79
N GLY A 519 15.28 4.00 -4.42
CA GLY A 519 15.68 5.18 -3.69
C GLY A 519 15.92 6.42 -4.55
N GLN A 520 15.94 7.56 -3.88
CA GLN A 520 16.21 8.88 -4.48
C GLN A 520 17.70 9.21 -4.48
N TRP A 521 18.54 8.43 -3.82
CA TRP A 521 19.99 8.66 -3.66
C TRP A 521 20.29 10.08 -3.15
N PHE A 522 19.68 10.40 -2.04
CA PHE A 522 19.78 11.71 -1.39
C PHE A 522 21.00 11.76 -0.47
N ASP A 523 22.16 12.06 -1.04
CA ASP A 523 23.46 12.09 -0.35
C ASP A 523 24.35 13.25 -0.78
N ARG A 524 25.58 13.32 -0.22
CA ARG A 524 26.56 14.39 -0.50
C ARG A 524 27.10 14.43 -1.94
N HIS A 525 26.93 13.36 -2.71
CA HIS A 525 27.37 13.29 -4.10
C HIS A 525 26.31 13.83 -5.08
N GLN A 526 25.10 14.12 -4.62
CA GLN A 526 24.14 14.83 -5.47
C GLN A 526 24.72 16.18 -5.93
N THR A 527 24.48 16.53 -7.18
CA THR A 527 24.99 17.79 -7.73
C THR A 527 24.50 19.01 -6.97
N TRP A 528 23.31 18.94 -6.39
CA TRP A 528 22.64 20.02 -5.65
C TRP A 528 22.71 19.85 -4.11
N ALA A 529 23.61 19.00 -3.61
CA ALA A 529 23.72 18.72 -2.17
C ALA A 529 23.92 20.01 -1.35
N ASP A 530 24.77 20.92 -1.81
CA ASP A 530 25.04 22.21 -1.14
C ASP A 530 23.81 23.14 -1.11
N GLN A 531 22.90 23.01 -2.09
CA GLN A 531 21.67 23.78 -2.21
C GLN A 531 20.43 23.10 -1.60
N ALA A 532 20.56 21.84 -1.13
CA ALA A 532 19.46 21.01 -0.66
C ALA A 532 18.62 21.67 0.46
N ARG A 533 19.26 22.51 1.29
CA ARG A 533 18.63 23.16 2.43
C ARG A 533 17.39 23.98 2.04
N ALA A 534 17.41 24.64 0.90
CA ALA A 534 16.27 25.46 0.47
C ALA A 534 15.00 24.61 0.28
N TRP A 535 15.14 23.41 -0.27
CA TRP A 535 14.02 22.47 -0.42
C TRP A 535 13.65 21.77 0.89
N THR A 536 14.63 21.33 1.67
CA THR A 536 14.33 20.68 2.96
C THR A 536 13.72 21.64 3.97
N ASP A 537 14.05 22.94 3.92
CA ASP A 537 13.40 23.97 4.71
C ASP A 537 11.93 24.16 4.30
N TYR A 538 11.61 24.12 2.99
CA TYR A 538 10.23 24.10 2.52
C TYR A 538 9.44 22.92 3.09
N LEU A 539 9.98 21.69 3.01
CA LEU A 539 9.33 20.50 3.56
C LEU A 539 9.16 20.63 5.09
N SER A 540 10.20 21.09 5.79
CA SER A 540 10.18 21.23 7.25
C SER A 540 9.17 22.26 7.74
N ARG A 541 9.09 23.44 7.08
CA ARG A 541 8.13 24.49 7.41
C ARG A 541 6.70 24.01 7.11
N SER A 542 6.48 23.40 5.96
CA SER A 542 5.18 22.82 5.59
C SER A 542 4.73 21.76 6.60
N CYS A 543 5.61 20.82 6.95
CA CYS A 543 5.32 19.78 7.94
C CYS A 543 5.04 20.40 9.33
N HIS A 544 5.83 21.38 9.76
CA HIS A 544 5.62 22.05 11.05
C HIS A 544 4.22 22.70 11.14
N MET A 545 3.81 23.40 10.09
CA MET A 545 2.49 24.02 10.04
C MET A 545 1.36 22.99 10.01
N LEU A 546 1.54 21.89 9.28
CA LEU A 546 0.57 20.79 9.19
C LEU A 546 0.50 19.93 10.47
N GLN A 547 1.42 20.07 11.39
CA GLN A 547 1.40 19.47 12.73
C GLN A 547 0.69 20.33 13.77
N GLN A 548 0.27 21.56 13.42
CA GLN A 548 -0.41 22.45 14.37
C GLN A 548 -1.91 22.12 14.48
N GLY A 549 -2.47 22.24 15.69
CA GLY A 549 -3.89 22.08 15.94
C GLY A 549 -4.45 20.70 15.58
N CYS A 550 -5.75 20.63 15.29
CA CYS A 550 -6.47 19.41 14.94
C CYS A 550 -6.91 19.43 13.48
N PHE A 551 -6.84 18.28 12.81
CA PHE A 551 -7.37 18.11 11.45
C PHE A 551 -8.90 18.23 11.45
N VAL A 552 -9.48 18.69 10.34
CA VAL A 552 -10.91 18.81 10.15
C VAL A 552 -11.39 17.87 9.06
N ALA A 553 -12.33 16.98 9.41
CA ALA A 553 -12.99 16.08 8.49
C ALA A 553 -14.48 15.93 8.84
N ASP A 554 -15.34 15.82 7.83
CA ASP A 554 -16.79 15.68 8.02
C ASP A 554 -17.24 14.21 7.95
N VAL A 555 -16.43 13.32 7.35
CA VAL A 555 -16.80 11.93 7.04
C VAL A 555 -15.90 10.94 7.77
N ALA A 556 -16.51 10.04 8.54
CA ALA A 556 -15.91 8.80 9.02
C ALA A 556 -16.12 7.72 7.94
N TYR A 557 -15.05 7.27 7.30
CA TYR A 557 -15.13 6.32 6.20
C TYR A 557 -14.75 4.91 6.66
N TYR A 558 -15.75 4.07 6.87
CA TYR A 558 -15.57 2.69 7.32
C TYR A 558 -15.31 1.75 6.16
N TYR A 559 -14.14 1.12 6.12
CA TYR A 559 -13.73 0.22 5.03
C TYR A 559 -14.04 -1.26 5.27
N GLY A 560 -14.65 -1.61 6.40
CA GLY A 560 -15.10 -2.96 6.71
C GLY A 560 -14.14 -3.78 7.56
N GLU A 561 -14.57 -4.98 7.89
CA GLU A 561 -13.81 -5.96 8.66
C GLU A 561 -13.00 -6.85 7.72
N ASP A 562 -11.90 -7.43 8.25
CA ASP A 562 -11.06 -8.36 7.51
C ASP A 562 -10.57 -7.77 6.17
N ASN A 563 -10.23 -6.48 6.19
CA ASN A 563 -9.85 -5.70 5.03
C ASN A 563 -8.57 -4.89 5.30
N ASN A 564 -7.92 -4.52 4.22
CA ASN A 564 -6.75 -3.65 4.19
C ASN A 564 -7.08 -2.42 3.35
N ALA A 565 -6.93 -1.22 3.91
CA ALA A 565 -7.24 0.02 3.22
C ALA A 565 -6.45 0.17 1.91
N THR A 566 -5.15 -0.10 1.91
CA THR A 566 -4.31 -0.01 0.70
C THR A 566 -4.72 -1.02 -0.36
N GLY A 567 -5.16 -2.22 0.04
CA GLY A 567 -5.66 -3.27 -0.87
C GLY A 567 -7.01 -2.91 -1.50
N ILE A 568 -7.93 -2.34 -0.72
CA ILE A 568 -9.25 -1.93 -1.19
C ILE A 568 -9.13 -0.71 -2.10
N MET A 569 -8.33 0.29 -1.72
CA MET A 569 -8.20 1.57 -2.41
C MET A 569 -7.15 1.57 -3.53
N LEU A 570 -6.70 0.40 -3.95
CA LEU A 570 -5.64 0.19 -4.94
C LEU A 570 -5.79 1.03 -6.23
N LYS A 571 -7.03 1.22 -6.69
CA LYS A 571 -7.33 1.91 -7.95
C LYS A 571 -8.01 3.27 -7.76
N LYS A 572 -8.63 3.50 -6.62
CA LYS A 572 -9.44 4.70 -6.38
C LYS A 572 -9.69 4.88 -4.90
N VAL A 573 -9.34 6.04 -4.36
CA VAL A 573 -9.71 6.45 -2.99
C VAL A 573 -11.21 6.79 -2.89
N PRO A 574 -11.76 6.93 -1.68
CA PRO A 574 -13.16 7.33 -1.49
C PRO A 574 -13.54 8.56 -2.31
N ALA A 575 -14.62 8.44 -3.07
CA ALA A 575 -15.13 9.54 -3.92
C ALA A 575 -16.01 10.47 -3.08
N LEU A 576 -15.40 11.44 -2.39
CA LEU A 576 -16.13 12.54 -1.75
C LEU A 576 -16.32 13.72 -2.71
N PRO A 577 -17.38 14.52 -2.53
CA PRO A 577 -17.50 15.80 -3.21
C PRO A 577 -16.33 16.72 -2.85
N TYR A 578 -15.97 17.60 -3.78
CA TYR A 578 -14.91 18.58 -3.54
C TYR A 578 -15.20 19.46 -2.33
N GLY A 579 -14.17 19.67 -1.50
CA GLY A 579 -14.25 20.52 -0.31
C GLY A 579 -14.64 19.80 0.98
N TYR A 580 -14.77 18.48 0.96
CA TYR A 580 -14.93 17.65 2.16
C TYR A 580 -13.74 16.76 2.38
N ASN A 581 -13.42 16.48 3.66
CA ASN A 581 -12.37 15.56 4.06
C ASN A 581 -12.93 14.40 4.87
N TYR A 582 -12.11 13.32 4.99
CA TYR A 582 -12.46 12.11 5.72
C TYR A 582 -11.27 11.55 6.47
N ASP A 583 -11.58 10.73 7.47
CA ASP A 583 -10.65 9.75 8.04
C ASP A 583 -11.17 8.35 7.84
N TYR A 584 -10.25 7.39 7.70
CA TYR A 584 -10.60 5.98 7.71
C TYR A 584 -11.00 5.55 9.11
N PHE A 585 -12.02 4.69 9.17
CA PHE A 585 -12.45 3.99 10.38
C PHE A 585 -12.33 2.48 10.12
N ASN A 586 -11.71 1.78 11.05
CA ASN A 586 -11.62 0.34 11.07
C ASN A 586 -12.57 -0.26 12.15
N PRO A 587 -12.69 -1.59 12.25
CA PRO A 587 -13.53 -2.24 13.27
C PRO A 587 -13.19 -1.82 14.69
N SER A 588 -11.91 -1.69 15.03
CA SER A 588 -11.48 -1.31 16.39
C SER A 588 -11.90 0.11 16.75
N VAL A 589 -11.82 1.06 15.81
CA VAL A 589 -12.32 2.42 16.02
C VAL A 589 -13.83 2.44 16.23
N ILE A 590 -14.60 1.71 15.41
CA ILE A 590 -16.08 1.62 15.54
C ILE A 590 -16.46 1.02 16.90
N ARG A 591 -15.84 -0.08 17.29
CA ARG A 591 -16.19 -0.85 18.47
C ARG A 591 -15.77 -0.17 19.77
N ASP A 592 -14.52 0.35 19.81
CA ASP A 592 -13.85 0.68 21.06
C ASP A 592 -13.71 2.19 21.30
N LEU A 593 -13.65 3.01 20.26
CA LEU A 593 -13.31 4.45 20.38
C LEU A 593 -14.44 5.39 20.00
N ALA A 594 -15.16 5.09 18.93
CA ALA A 594 -16.20 5.97 18.42
C ALA A 594 -17.42 6.01 19.35
N LYS A 595 -17.91 7.22 19.60
CA LYS A 595 -19.14 7.50 20.36
C LYS A 595 -20.06 8.39 19.54
N ALA A 596 -21.35 8.27 19.80
CA ALA A 596 -22.36 9.15 19.19
C ALA A 596 -22.75 10.25 20.17
N GLU A 597 -22.55 11.51 19.79
CA GLU A 597 -22.92 12.68 20.57
C GLU A 597 -23.62 13.70 19.68
N ASN A 598 -24.86 14.09 20.04
CA ASN A 598 -25.64 15.09 19.31
C ASN A 598 -25.77 14.82 17.78
N GLY A 599 -25.94 13.54 17.38
CA GLY A 599 -26.07 13.13 15.99
C GLY A 599 -24.74 13.15 15.19
N MET A 600 -23.61 13.22 15.87
CA MET A 600 -22.27 13.16 15.29
C MET A 600 -21.47 12.01 15.91
N LEU A 601 -20.52 11.46 15.16
CA LEU A 601 -19.48 10.60 15.74
C LEU A 601 -18.38 11.43 16.35
N THR A 602 -17.91 11.03 17.52
CA THR A 602 -16.77 11.62 18.22
C THR A 602 -15.74 10.53 18.55
N VAL A 603 -14.47 10.92 18.64
CA VAL A 603 -13.35 10.06 19.05
C VAL A 603 -12.60 10.71 20.21
N PRO A 604 -11.75 9.98 20.96
CA PRO A 604 -11.08 10.49 22.17
C PRO A 604 -10.30 11.79 22.00
N THR A 605 -9.80 12.08 20.80
CA THR A 605 -9.08 13.32 20.47
C THR A 605 -9.97 14.56 20.36
N GLY A 606 -11.28 14.38 20.44
CA GLY A 606 -12.28 15.45 20.27
C GLY A 606 -12.67 15.74 18.83
N MET A 607 -12.12 15.02 17.85
CA MET A 607 -12.57 15.12 16.46
C MET A 607 -14.02 14.65 16.32
N ARG A 608 -14.74 15.29 15.40
CA ARG A 608 -16.17 15.06 15.17
C ARG A 608 -16.47 14.85 13.70
N TYR A 609 -17.27 13.82 13.39
CA TYR A 609 -17.66 13.47 12.03
C TYR A 609 -19.18 13.52 11.91
N ARG A 610 -19.66 14.13 10.83
CA ARG A 610 -21.09 14.35 10.56
C ARG A 610 -21.76 13.14 9.92
N VAL A 611 -20.99 12.30 9.22
CA VAL A 611 -21.49 11.17 8.45
C VAL A 611 -20.59 9.96 8.68
N LEU A 612 -21.20 8.79 8.94
CA LEU A 612 -20.54 7.49 8.82
C LEU A 612 -20.87 6.93 7.42
N MET A 613 -19.85 6.78 6.59
CA MET A 613 -19.96 6.20 5.27
C MET A 613 -19.39 4.79 5.24
N LEU A 614 -20.18 3.83 4.85
CA LEU A 614 -19.78 2.43 4.68
C LEU A 614 -19.30 2.20 3.24
N ASP A 615 -18.08 1.71 3.08
CA ASP A 615 -17.52 1.39 1.76
C ASP A 615 -18.41 0.40 1.00
N SER A 616 -18.38 0.49 -0.33
CA SER A 616 -19.14 -0.41 -1.23
C SER A 616 -18.79 -1.89 -1.03
N ASN A 617 -17.65 -2.15 -0.43
CA ASN A 617 -17.11 -3.46 -0.16
C ASN A 617 -17.56 -4.06 1.18
N VAL A 618 -18.24 -3.31 2.03
CA VAL A 618 -18.77 -3.79 3.30
C VAL A 618 -20.00 -4.68 3.05
N ARG A 619 -19.73 -5.95 2.70
CA ARG A 619 -20.78 -6.97 2.43
C ARG A 619 -20.98 -7.92 3.59
N HIS A 620 -19.93 -8.19 4.34
CA HIS A 620 -19.95 -9.02 5.56
C HIS A 620 -19.78 -8.11 6.78
N MET A 621 -20.46 -8.44 7.88
CA MET A 621 -20.34 -7.68 9.11
C MET A 621 -20.62 -8.58 10.31
N SER A 622 -19.83 -8.41 11.37
CA SER A 622 -20.04 -9.09 12.66
C SER A 622 -21.16 -8.43 13.46
N ILE A 623 -21.72 -9.16 14.39
CA ILE A 623 -22.85 -8.70 15.22
C ILE A 623 -22.44 -7.54 16.13
N ASP A 624 -21.24 -7.57 16.69
CA ASP A 624 -20.73 -6.51 17.56
C ASP A 624 -20.60 -5.16 16.82
N ILE A 625 -20.11 -5.17 15.57
CA ILE A 625 -20.09 -3.97 14.73
C ILE A 625 -21.49 -3.52 14.36
N LEU A 626 -22.39 -4.44 14.02
CA LEU A 626 -23.80 -4.10 13.73
C LEU A 626 -24.50 -3.47 14.94
N ARG A 627 -24.29 -3.98 16.13
CA ARG A 627 -24.84 -3.39 17.38
C ARG A 627 -24.32 -1.96 17.58
N LYS A 628 -23.05 -1.69 17.31
CA LYS A 628 -22.48 -0.35 17.37
C LYS A 628 -23.06 0.59 16.30
N ILE A 629 -23.22 0.12 15.08
CA ILE A 629 -23.85 0.90 14.03
C ILE A 629 -25.32 1.21 14.38
N LYS A 630 -26.03 0.25 15.00
CA LYS A 630 -27.38 0.50 15.51
C LYS A 630 -27.38 1.58 16.61
N GLU A 631 -26.47 1.52 17.58
CA GLU A 631 -26.29 2.54 18.61
C GLU A 631 -26.10 3.94 17.98
N PHE A 632 -25.26 4.04 16.96
CA PHE A 632 -25.02 5.30 16.25
C PHE A 632 -26.27 5.77 15.49
N ALA A 633 -26.99 4.85 14.82
CA ALA A 633 -28.24 5.17 14.14
C ALA A 633 -29.32 5.66 15.10
N ASP A 634 -29.47 5.00 16.27
CA ASP A 634 -30.42 5.38 17.33
C ASP A 634 -30.09 6.75 17.91
N ALA A 635 -28.82 7.11 18.01
CA ALA A 635 -28.34 8.42 18.47
C ALA A 635 -28.41 9.53 17.38
N GLY A 636 -28.94 9.21 16.20
CA GLY A 636 -29.17 10.18 15.13
C GLY A 636 -27.97 10.45 14.22
N VAL A 637 -26.88 9.67 14.32
CA VAL A 637 -25.75 9.77 13.38
C VAL A 637 -26.24 9.47 11.96
N VAL A 638 -25.81 10.27 11.01
CA VAL A 638 -26.12 10.04 9.59
C VAL A 638 -25.25 8.91 9.05
N ILE A 639 -25.87 7.86 8.53
CA ILE A 639 -25.22 6.66 8.02
C ILE A 639 -25.57 6.47 6.54
N CYS A 640 -24.58 6.26 5.69
CA CYS A 640 -24.80 5.99 4.28
C CYS A 640 -23.81 4.95 3.73
N GLY A 641 -24.02 4.52 2.49
CA GLY A 641 -23.15 3.57 1.79
C GLY A 641 -23.71 2.15 1.77
N SER A 642 -22.84 1.15 1.86
CA SER A 642 -23.24 -0.24 1.67
C SER A 642 -24.06 -0.78 2.85
N LYS A 643 -25.07 -1.57 2.51
CA LYS A 643 -25.79 -2.38 3.50
C LYS A 643 -25.13 -3.77 3.56
N PRO A 644 -24.78 -4.28 4.76
CA PRO A 644 -24.22 -5.62 4.87
C PRO A 644 -25.24 -6.69 4.45
N LEU A 645 -24.74 -7.75 3.82
CA LEU A 645 -25.54 -8.83 3.24
C LEU A 645 -25.44 -10.13 4.01
N LYS A 646 -24.31 -10.38 4.69
CA LYS A 646 -23.99 -11.65 5.33
C LYS A 646 -23.34 -11.43 6.69
N LEU A 647 -23.63 -12.34 7.61
CA LEU A 647 -22.93 -12.49 8.87
C LEU A 647 -21.49 -12.90 8.62
N ALA A 648 -20.53 -12.22 9.25
CA ALA A 648 -19.11 -12.45 9.01
C ALA A 648 -18.50 -13.58 9.86
N SER A 649 -18.95 -13.77 11.11
CA SER A 649 -18.33 -14.63 12.12
C SER A 649 -19.30 -15.69 12.62
N ASN A 650 -18.77 -16.84 13.07
CA ASN A 650 -19.55 -17.86 13.80
C ASN A 650 -19.76 -17.51 15.29
N THR A 651 -19.30 -16.34 15.73
CA THR A 651 -19.37 -15.89 17.12
C THR A 651 -20.10 -14.56 17.28
N GLY A 652 -20.54 -14.26 18.51
CA GLY A 652 -21.14 -12.98 18.86
C GLY A 652 -22.65 -12.87 18.63
N GLY A 653 -23.25 -13.79 17.89
CA GLY A 653 -24.68 -13.88 17.58
C GLY A 653 -24.94 -14.76 16.36
N ASP A 654 -26.17 -14.86 15.93
CA ASP A 654 -26.62 -15.75 14.86
C ASP A 654 -27.24 -15.00 13.67
N GLU A 655 -27.64 -15.76 12.64
CA GLU A 655 -28.26 -15.25 11.42
C GLU A 655 -29.59 -14.52 11.67
N ASP A 656 -30.36 -14.93 12.68
CA ASP A 656 -31.66 -14.32 12.98
C ASP A 656 -31.44 -12.94 13.64
N GLU A 657 -30.47 -12.83 14.57
CA GLU A 657 -30.06 -11.54 15.13
C GLU A 657 -29.47 -10.62 14.05
N PHE A 658 -28.60 -11.15 13.17
CA PHE A 658 -28.05 -10.39 12.05
C PHE A 658 -29.16 -9.79 11.19
N LYS A 659 -30.11 -10.59 10.75
CA LYS A 659 -31.27 -10.16 9.94
C LYS A 659 -32.13 -9.13 10.68
N ALA A 660 -32.36 -9.34 11.97
CA ALA A 660 -33.13 -8.41 12.80
C ALA A 660 -32.44 -7.04 12.90
N LEU A 661 -31.15 -7.00 13.16
CA LEU A 661 -30.36 -5.76 13.22
C LEU A 661 -30.32 -5.04 11.87
N VAL A 662 -30.04 -5.76 10.78
CA VAL A 662 -30.03 -5.19 9.44
C VAL A 662 -31.39 -4.61 9.07
N ASN A 663 -32.50 -5.30 9.40
CA ASN A 663 -33.84 -4.79 9.15
C ASN A 663 -34.15 -3.55 10.00
N ASP A 664 -33.78 -3.54 11.27
CA ASP A 664 -33.97 -2.37 12.14
C ASP A 664 -33.17 -1.15 11.67
N ILE A 665 -31.94 -1.33 11.22
CA ILE A 665 -31.09 -0.21 10.80
C ILE A 665 -31.52 0.32 9.44
N TRP A 666 -31.66 -0.53 8.42
CA TRP A 666 -31.82 -0.08 7.02
C TRP A 666 -33.25 -0.16 6.47
N ASN A 667 -34.13 -0.98 7.05
CA ASN A 667 -35.45 -1.23 6.49
C ASN A 667 -36.61 -0.65 7.35
N SER A 668 -36.29 -0.07 8.53
CA SER A 668 -37.29 0.48 9.46
C SER A 668 -37.78 1.91 9.10
N GLY A 669 -37.24 2.50 8.01
CA GLY A 669 -37.61 3.85 7.58
C GLY A 669 -36.90 4.97 8.34
N ARG A 670 -35.75 4.72 8.94
CA ARG A 670 -34.95 5.73 9.62
C ARG A 670 -34.54 6.84 8.64
N LYS A 671 -34.76 8.10 9.00
CA LYS A 671 -34.41 9.26 8.16
C LYS A 671 -32.90 9.53 8.05
N ASN A 672 -32.15 9.08 9.04
CA ASN A 672 -30.70 9.27 9.12
C ASN A 672 -29.90 8.09 8.56
N VAL A 673 -30.54 7.06 8.00
CA VAL A 673 -29.86 5.89 7.41
C VAL A 673 -30.30 5.73 5.95
N SER A 674 -29.31 5.62 5.05
CA SER A 674 -29.54 5.51 3.61
C SER A 674 -28.63 4.45 3.00
N ALA A 675 -29.17 3.34 2.48
CA ALA A 675 -28.41 2.33 1.77
C ALA A 675 -28.13 2.74 0.31
N GLY A 676 -26.90 2.51 -0.16
CA GLY A 676 -26.50 2.70 -1.56
C GLY A 676 -26.53 4.15 -2.06
N VAL A 677 -26.63 5.13 -1.18
CA VAL A 677 -26.64 6.56 -1.53
C VAL A 677 -25.22 7.10 -1.50
N ASP A 678 -24.84 7.86 -2.54
CA ASP A 678 -23.52 8.49 -2.59
C ASP A 678 -23.39 9.64 -1.56
N ALA A 679 -22.14 9.89 -1.13
CA ALA A 679 -21.84 10.90 -0.14
C ALA A 679 -22.31 12.30 -0.54
N ALA A 680 -22.27 12.66 -1.83
CA ALA A 680 -22.68 13.98 -2.31
C ALA A 680 -24.15 14.24 -2.03
N LYS A 681 -25.00 13.26 -2.30
CA LYS A 681 -26.44 13.35 -2.04
C LYS A 681 -26.74 13.46 -0.55
N VAL A 682 -26.03 12.67 0.27
CA VAL A 682 -26.24 12.69 1.73
C VAL A 682 -25.80 14.03 2.32
N LEU A 683 -24.59 14.50 2.00
CA LEU A 683 -24.08 15.78 2.49
C LEU A 683 -25.00 16.96 2.10
N THR A 684 -25.52 16.93 0.87
CA THR A 684 -26.49 17.92 0.40
C THR A 684 -27.82 17.83 1.18
N SER A 685 -28.34 16.62 1.42
CA SER A 685 -29.63 16.42 2.09
C SER A 685 -29.65 16.89 3.55
N ILE A 686 -28.50 16.82 4.24
CA ILE A 686 -28.33 17.32 5.61
C ILE A 686 -27.93 18.81 5.65
N GLY A 687 -27.84 19.48 4.49
CA GLY A 687 -27.49 20.90 4.38
C GLY A 687 -26.06 21.23 4.81
N LEU A 688 -25.17 20.25 4.82
CA LEU A 688 -23.77 20.47 5.18
C LEU A 688 -23.03 21.15 4.02
N LYS A 689 -22.58 22.37 4.23
CA LYS A 689 -21.73 23.08 3.26
C LYS A 689 -20.30 22.55 3.32
N PRO A 690 -19.58 22.50 2.16
CA PRO A 690 -18.18 22.06 2.14
C PRO A 690 -17.30 22.96 3.02
N ASP A 691 -16.26 22.37 3.58
CA ASP A 691 -15.28 23.08 4.40
C ASP A 691 -14.54 24.13 3.57
N PHE A 692 -14.15 23.75 2.35
CA PHE A 692 -13.47 24.59 1.37
C PHE A 692 -14.21 24.55 0.02
N SER A 693 -14.32 25.70 -0.67
CA SER A 693 -14.91 25.74 -2.00
C SER A 693 -14.31 26.82 -2.88
N ILE A 694 -14.37 26.63 -4.19
CA ILE A 694 -13.97 27.64 -5.15
C ILE A 694 -15.22 28.43 -5.58
N VAL A 695 -15.21 29.72 -5.30
CA VAL A 695 -16.28 30.64 -5.65
C VAL A 695 -16.15 31.12 -7.10
N SER A 696 -14.92 31.42 -7.52
CA SER A 696 -14.62 31.79 -8.90
C SER A 696 -13.23 31.31 -9.31
N GLY A 697 -13.01 31.18 -10.63
CA GLY A 697 -11.79 30.66 -11.22
C GLY A 697 -11.81 29.15 -11.44
N ASN A 698 -10.68 28.61 -11.93
CA ASN A 698 -10.53 27.18 -12.18
C ASN A 698 -9.92 26.46 -10.97
N GLY A 699 -10.75 25.73 -10.20
CA GLY A 699 -10.32 24.96 -9.03
C GLY A 699 -9.84 23.54 -9.33
N LYS A 700 -9.73 23.15 -10.61
CA LYS A 700 -9.19 21.83 -10.98
C LYS A 700 -7.77 21.66 -10.45
N ASP A 701 -7.50 20.51 -9.80
CA ASP A 701 -6.22 20.16 -9.21
C ASP A 701 -5.78 21.05 -8.03
N ILE A 702 -6.66 21.90 -7.50
CA ILE A 702 -6.46 22.55 -6.20
C ILE A 702 -6.83 21.55 -5.10
N LYS A 703 -5.92 21.34 -4.15
CA LYS A 703 -6.16 20.54 -2.95
C LYS A 703 -6.00 21.41 -1.70
N PHE A 704 -6.53 20.94 -0.58
CA PHE A 704 -6.43 21.67 0.68
C PHE A 704 -6.33 20.71 1.87
N VAL A 705 -5.75 21.23 2.96
CA VAL A 705 -5.80 20.64 4.30
C VAL A 705 -6.27 21.72 5.26
N HIS A 706 -7.24 21.42 6.11
CA HIS A 706 -7.73 22.32 7.15
C HIS A 706 -7.31 21.84 8.54
N ARG A 707 -6.77 22.73 9.32
CA ARG A 707 -6.43 22.49 10.72
C ARG A 707 -7.00 23.62 11.59
N THR A 708 -7.75 23.24 12.64
CA THR A 708 -8.29 24.18 13.60
C THR A 708 -7.35 24.35 14.80
N LEU A 709 -7.18 25.59 15.25
CA LEU A 709 -6.40 25.97 16.41
C LEU A 709 -7.35 26.45 17.52
N PRO A 710 -6.91 26.51 18.80
CA PRO A 710 -7.71 27.13 19.87
C PRO A 710 -8.10 28.58 19.61
N TYR A 711 -7.36 29.29 18.76
CA TYR A 711 -7.51 30.73 18.47
C TYR A 711 -7.67 31.07 17.00
N GLY A 712 -7.84 30.08 16.11
CA GLY A 712 -8.03 30.32 14.67
C GLY A 712 -7.92 29.10 13.81
N GLU A 713 -7.72 29.33 12.51
CA GLU A 713 -7.72 28.28 11.48
C GLU A 713 -6.47 28.39 10.59
N ILE A 714 -5.99 27.24 10.11
CA ILE A 714 -4.94 27.14 9.11
C ILE A 714 -5.48 26.32 7.95
N TYR A 715 -5.47 26.90 6.76
CA TYR A 715 -5.72 26.17 5.53
C TYR A 715 -4.44 26.12 4.71
N TRP A 716 -3.95 24.94 4.41
CA TRP A 716 -2.92 24.76 3.42
C TRP A 716 -3.59 24.49 2.07
N VAL A 717 -3.22 25.25 1.05
CA VAL A 717 -3.82 25.20 -0.29
C VAL A 717 -2.70 25.00 -1.31
N THR A 718 -2.84 23.99 -2.15
CA THR A 718 -1.84 23.65 -3.18
C THR A 718 -2.46 23.58 -4.56
N ASN A 719 -1.74 24.11 -5.56
CA ASN A 719 -2.00 23.98 -6.97
C ASN A 719 -1.14 22.85 -7.56
N LEU A 720 -1.70 21.65 -7.70
CA LEU A 720 -1.01 20.49 -8.30
C LEU A 720 -0.93 20.55 -9.83
N SER A 721 -1.57 21.53 -10.46
CA SER A 721 -1.56 21.67 -11.93
C SER A 721 -0.26 22.27 -12.46
N LYS A 722 -0.02 22.07 -13.75
CA LYS A 722 1.10 22.69 -14.51
C LYS A 722 0.78 24.11 -15.00
N GLU A 723 -0.33 24.68 -14.56
CA GLU A 723 -0.83 25.98 -14.96
C GLU A 723 -1.03 26.87 -13.74
N ASP A 724 -0.87 28.17 -13.92
CA ASP A 724 -1.22 29.16 -12.90
C ASP A 724 -2.74 29.20 -12.67
N ARG A 725 -3.16 29.44 -11.45
CA ARG A 725 -4.57 29.52 -11.04
C ARG A 725 -4.86 30.84 -10.36
N ASN A 726 -5.81 31.60 -10.91
CA ASN A 726 -6.40 32.76 -10.25
C ASN A 726 -7.78 32.32 -9.75
N ILE A 727 -7.94 32.30 -8.42
CA ILE A 727 -9.14 31.77 -7.78
C ILE A 727 -9.64 32.70 -6.67
N THR A 728 -10.94 32.65 -6.42
CA THR A 728 -11.52 33.09 -5.16
C THR A 728 -11.96 31.85 -4.41
N ALA A 729 -11.31 31.53 -3.30
CA ALA A 729 -11.63 30.39 -2.44
C ALA A 729 -12.41 30.84 -1.21
N SER A 730 -13.37 30.01 -0.77
CA SER A 730 -14.20 30.24 0.39
C SER A 730 -13.87 29.28 1.52
N PHE A 731 -13.54 29.80 2.68
CA PHE A 731 -13.13 29.10 3.88
C PHE A 731 -14.22 29.12 4.95
N LYS A 732 -14.37 28.04 5.72
CA LYS A 732 -15.45 27.85 6.71
C LYS A 732 -15.19 28.61 8.02
N THR A 733 -14.81 29.87 7.93
CA THR A 733 -14.63 30.76 9.08
C THR A 733 -14.92 32.19 8.66
N SER A 734 -15.18 33.07 9.64
CA SER A 734 -15.43 34.50 9.45
C SER A 734 -14.96 35.28 10.67
N GLY A 735 -14.70 36.58 10.50
CA GLY A 735 -14.25 37.47 11.59
C GLY A 735 -12.76 37.36 11.90
N LYS A 736 -12.00 36.60 11.09
CA LYS A 736 -10.55 36.49 11.19
C LYS A 736 -9.90 37.02 9.91
N LYS A 737 -8.85 37.84 10.07
CA LYS A 737 -8.09 38.39 8.95
C LYS A 737 -7.24 37.30 8.30
N PRO A 738 -7.40 36.98 7.00
CA PRO A 738 -6.53 36.05 6.31
C PRO A 738 -5.17 36.69 5.99
N VAL A 739 -4.11 35.91 6.19
CA VAL A 739 -2.74 36.23 5.78
C VAL A 739 -2.17 35.03 5.03
N ILE A 740 -1.54 35.25 3.89
CA ILE A 740 -0.82 34.20 3.16
C ILE A 740 0.57 34.03 3.76
N TRP A 741 0.96 32.77 4.03
CA TRP A 741 2.31 32.40 4.45
C TRP A 741 2.94 31.47 3.44
N HIS A 742 4.20 31.76 3.09
CA HIS A 742 4.99 30.99 2.12
C HIS A 742 6.00 30.10 2.84
N ALA A 743 5.93 28.77 2.58
CA ALA A 743 6.85 27.83 3.21
C ALA A 743 8.25 27.86 2.55
N GLU A 744 8.35 28.32 1.33
CA GLU A 744 9.63 28.44 0.58
C GLU A 744 10.65 29.32 1.31
N ASP A 745 10.23 30.46 1.82
CA ASP A 745 11.11 31.50 2.41
C ASP A 745 10.66 32.03 3.78
N ALA A 746 9.53 31.53 4.30
CA ALA A 746 8.86 32.00 5.53
C ALA A 746 8.33 33.44 5.43
N SER A 747 8.15 33.98 4.24
CA SER A 747 7.52 35.28 4.04
C SER A 747 6.02 35.24 4.27
N THR A 748 5.43 36.40 4.52
CA THR A 748 4.00 36.57 4.67
C THR A 748 3.51 37.74 3.85
N GLU A 749 2.31 37.66 3.32
CA GLU A 749 1.71 38.74 2.55
C GLU A 749 0.22 38.95 2.89
N PRO A 750 -0.27 40.19 2.84
CA PRO A 750 -1.70 40.47 2.93
C PRO A 750 -2.41 39.96 1.68
N VAL A 751 -3.73 39.72 1.82
CA VAL A 751 -4.53 39.22 0.70
C VAL A 751 -5.89 39.92 0.62
N SER A 752 -6.46 40.04 -0.57
CA SER A 752 -7.83 40.54 -0.75
C SER A 752 -8.85 39.53 -0.23
N TYR A 753 -9.78 39.98 0.59
CA TYR A 753 -10.82 39.13 1.17
C TYR A 753 -12.16 39.83 1.37
N GLU A 754 -13.21 39.03 1.54
CA GLU A 754 -14.55 39.48 1.90
C GLU A 754 -15.26 38.44 2.79
N PHE A 755 -15.89 38.90 3.86
CA PHE A 755 -16.78 38.08 4.67
C PHE A 755 -18.18 38.02 4.01
N ALA A 756 -18.65 36.82 3.70
CA ALA A 756 -19.97 36.57 3.12
C ALA A 756 -20.53 35.23 3.67
N ASP A 757 -21.81 35.24 4.05
CA ASP A 757 -22.53 34.05 4.52
C ASP A 757 -21.86 33.28 5.68
N GLY A 758 -21.16 33.98 6.58
CA GLY A 758 -20.42 33.40 7.69
C GLY A 758 -19.10 32.71 7.26
N ARG A 759 -18.58 33.05 6.10
CA ARG A 759 -17.34 32.50 5.52
C ARG A 759 -16.40 33.63 5.12
N THR A 760 -15.15 33.28 4.92
CA THR A 760 -14.12 34.18 4.39
C THR A 760 -13.81 33.78 2.95
N ASN A 761 -14.11 34.67 2.01
CA ASN A 761 -13.73 34.51 0.60
C ASN A 761 -12.40 35.22 0.37
N VAL A 762 -11.39 34.51 -0.11
CA VAL A 762 -10.03 35.00 -0.34
C VAL A 762 -9.71 34.90 -1.83
N THR A 763 -9.27 36.01 -2.43
CA THR A 763 -8.82 36.03 -3.82
C THR A 763 -7.32 35.91 -3.86
N MET A 764 -6.82 34.87 -4.54
CA MET A 764 -5.37 34.57 -4.61
C MET A 764 -4.96 34.08 -6.00
N SER A 765 -3.69 34.32 -6.32
CA SER A 765 -3.02 33.79 -7.50
C SER A 765 -2.03 32.70 -7.03
N LEU A 766 -2.15 31.51 -7.57
CA LEU A 766 -1.26 30.37 -7.29
C LEU A 766 -0.52 30.01 -8.58
N ALA A 767 0.78 30.18 -8.61
CA ALA A 767 1.58 29.70 -9.72
C ALA A 767 1.49 28.18 -9.87
N ARG A 768 1.91 27.63 -11.00
CA ARG A 768 2.05 26.18 -11.21
C ARG A 768 2.84 25.55 -10.07
N HIS A 769 2.31 24.49 -9.48
CA HIS A 769 2.91 23.76 -8.36
C HIS A 769 3.22 24.62 -7.11
N GLN A 770 2.57 25.77 -6.94
CA GLN A 770 2.69 26.58 -5.72
C GLN A 770 1.75 26.11 -4.63
N SER A 771 2.22 26.19 -3.40
CA SER A 771 1.44 25.91 -2.18
C SER A 771 1.58 27.06 -1.21
N VAL A 772 0.49 27.40 -0.53
CA VAL A 772 0.47 28.47 0.46
C VAL A 772 -0.34 28.06 1.70
N PHE A 773 -0.06 28.69 2.82
CA PHE A 773 -0.92 28.65 3.99
C PHE A 773 -1.79 29.91 4.04
N VAL A 774 -3.10 29.73 4.21
CA VAL A 774 -4.03 30.79 4.57
C VAL A 774 -4.25 30.71 6.06
N VAL A 775 -3.65 31.64 6.79
CA VAL A 775 -3.67 31.68 8.27
C VAL A 775 -4.69 32.70 8.71
N LEU A 776 -5.65 32.28 9.55
CA LEU A 776 -6.77 33.06 10.03
C LEU A 776 -6.77 33.04 11.59
N THR A 777 -5.89 33.81 12.18
CA THR A 777 -5.69 33.84 13.65
C THR A 777 -5.93 35.20 14.30
N GLU A 778 -5.87 36.28 13.54
CA GLU A 778 -6.07 37.64 14.02
C GLU A 778 -7.55 38.05 13.85
N ASP A 779 -8.20 38.48 14.93
CA ASP A 779 -9.59 38.98 14.87
C ASP A 779 -9.67 40.32 14.12
N THR A 780 -10.74 40.48 13.31
CA THR A 780 -10.98 41.76 12.61
C THR A 780 -12.47 42.01 12.38
N ASP A 781 -12.85 43.28 12.53
CA ASP A 781 -14.18 43.77 12.17
C ASP A 781 -14.25 44.29 10.72
N VAL A 782 -13.12 44.29 10.00
CA VAL A 782 -13.04 44.75 8.62
C VAL A 782 -13.63 43.68 7.72
N ALA A 783 -14.82 43.86 7.22
CA ALA A 783 -15.57 42.88 6.43
C ALA A 783 -15.00 42.65 5.03
N LYS A 784 -14.26 43.62 4.48
CA LYS A 784 -13.72 43.51 3.12
C LYS A 784 -12.41 44.30 2.98
N VAL A 785 -11.44 43.68 2.33
CA VAL A 785 -10.19 44.31 1.94
C VAL A 785 -9.96 44.01 0.46
N VAL A 786 -9.68 45.05 -0.31
CA VAL A 786 -9.29 44.93 -1.72
C VAL A 786 -7.90 45.57 -1.87
N LEU A 787 -6.91 44.77 -2.13
CA LEU A 787 -5.55 45.23 -2.38
C LEU A 787 -5.44 45.81 -3.81
N PRO A 788 -4.60 46.84 -4.01
CA PRO A 788 -4.30 47.33 -5.34
C PRO A 788 -3.77 46.22 -6.25
N GLN A 789 -4.14 46.29 -7.51
CA GLN A 789 -3.53 45.39 -8.50
C GLN A 789 -2.08 45.76 -8.74
N VAL A 790 -1.19 44.78 -8.65
CA VAL A 790 0.23 44.96 -8.98
C VAL A 790 0.37 45.04 -10.53
N SER A 791 1.00 46.04 -11.01
CA SER A 791 1.43 46.17 -12.42
C SER A 791 2.93 45.95 -12.49
N SER A 792 3.39 45.29 -13.53
CA SER A 792 4.82 45.08 -13.79
C SER A 792 5.23 45.71 -15.11
N GLN A 793 6.46 46.21 -15.20
CA GLN A 793 7.09 46.68 -16.41
C GLN A 793 8.53 46.17 -16.50
N THR A 794 8.98 45.84 -17.68
CA THR A 794 10.39 45.46 -17.91
C THR A 794 11.26 46.74 -17.85
N LEU A 795 12.19 46.75 -16.91
CA LEU A 795 13.15 47.87 -16.77
C LEU A 795 14.35 47.69 -17.68
N SER A 796 14.86 46.48 -17.79
CA SER A 796 16.04 46.17 -18.62
C SER A 796 16.03 44.64 -18.92
N GLU A 797 16.61 44.31 -20.08
CA GLU A 797 17.00 42.92 -20.37
C GLU A 797 18.52 42.82 -20.28
N ILE A 798 19.03 41.70 -19.78
CA ILE A 798 20.45 41.41 -19.65
C ILE A 798 20.83 40.57 -20.88
N ASP A 799 21.06 41.25 -22.02
CA ASP A 799 21.29 40.66 -23.32
C ASP A 799 22.77 40.66 -23.77
N THR A 800 23.65 41.11 -22.89
CA THR A 800 25.11 41.07 -23.12
C THR A 800 25.67 39.66 -22.90
N PRO A 801 26.82 39.31 -23.52
CA PRO A 801 27.43 37.98 -23.34
C PRO A 801 27.72 37.64 -21.90
N TRP A 802 27.45 36.39 -21.53
CA TRP A 802 27.70 35.85 -20.19
C TRP A 802 29.02 35.10 -20.14
N THR A 803 29.81 35.32 -19.08
CA THR A 803 30.92 34.43 -18.75
C THR A 803 30.40 33.31 -17.88
N VAL A 804 30.61 32.05 -18.26
CA VAL A 804 30.15 30.87 -17.54
C VAL A 804 31.37 30.08 -17.08
N SER A 805 31.53 29.94 -15.75
CA SER A 805 32.58 29.12 -15.15
C SER A 805 32.00 27.81 -14.70
N PHE A 806 32.64 26.68 -15.01
CA PHE A 806 32.15 25.35 -14.73
C PHE A 806 32.88 24.73 -13.54
N GLN A 807 32.16 23.92 -12.77
CA GLN A 807 32.74 23.11 -11.69
C GLN A 807 33.87 22.22 -12.23
N PRO A 808 35.07 22.27 -11.62
CA PRO A 808 36.22 21.44 -12.07
C PRO A 808 35.94 19.95 -12.00
N GLY A 809 36.59 19.16 -12.86
CA GLY A 809 36.51 17.70 -12.87
C GLY A 809 35.18 17.14 -13.39
N ARG A 810 34.42 17.94 -14.15
CA ARG A 810 33.10 17.55 -14.72
C ARG A 810 33.11 17.49 -16.26
N GLY A 811 34.27 17.53 -16.88
CA GLY A 811 34.44 17.41 -18.35
C GLY A 811 34.24 18.69 -19.16
N ALA A 812 33.74 19.77 -18.55
CA ALA A 812 33.63 21.07 -19.20
C ALA A 812 34.94 21.86 -19.09
N PRO A 813 35.22 22.83 -20.00
CA PRO A 813 36.34 23.78 -19.85
C PRO A 813 36.15 24.61 -18.57
N GLU A 814 37.23 25.21 -18.05
CA GLU A 814 37.16 26.07 -16.86
C GLU A 814 36.14 27.21 -17.04
N SER A 815 36.07 27.78 -18.22
CA SER A 815 35.07 28.80 -18.55
C SER A 815 34.75 28.84 -20.05
N ALA A 816 33.60 29.43 -20.37
CA ALA A 816 33.18 29.71 -21.76
C ALA A 816 32.33 31.00 -21.78
N THR A 817 32.30 31.63 -22.95
CA THR A 817 31.44 32.80 -23.19
C THR A 817 30.18 32.35 -23.94
N PHE A 818 29.04 32.79 -23.45
CA PHE A 818 27.72 32.55 -24.05
C PHE A 818 27.17 33.88 -24.55
N ASP A 819 27.15 34.07 -25.86
CA ASP A 819 26.59 35.29 -26.48
C ASP A 819 25.09 35.41 -26.23
N LYS A 820 24.43 34.25 -26.03
CA LYS A 820 23.01 34.13 -25.69
C LYS A 820 22.81 32.96 -24.75
N LEU A 821 21.94 33.14 -23.76
CA LEU A 821 21.53 32.05 -22.85
C LEU A 821 20.78 30.97 -23.65
N ALA A 822 21.23 29.73 -23.51
CA ALA A 822 20.65 28.54 -24.12
C ALA A 822 20.85 27.32 -23.23
N SER A 823 20.16 26.22 -23.53
CA SER A 823 20.41 24.94 -22.86
C SER A 823 21.84 24.47 -23.10
N LEU A 824 22.52 24.00 -22.06
CA LEU A 824 23.86 23.40 -22.20
C LEU A 824 23.84 22.21 -23.16
N THR A 825 22.73 21.49 -23.28
CA THR A 825 22.57 20.36 -24.21
C THR A 825 22.64 20.75 -25.69
N GLU A 826 22.48 22.01 -26.01
CA GLU A 826 22.59 22.56 -27.37
C GLU A 826 24.04 22.94 -27.75
N SER A 827 24.98 22.91 -26.80
CA SER A 827 26.37 23.27 -27.03
C SER A 827 27.05 22.32 -28.03
N PRO A 828 27.86 22.85 -28.98
CA PRO A 828 28.67 22.01 -29.84
C PRO A 828 29.89 21.40 -29.11
N VAL A 829 30.24 21.94 -27.94
CA VAL A 829 31.33 21.43 -27.10
C VAL A 829 30.82 20.28 -26.25
N SER A 830 31.31 19.07 -26.47
CA SER A 830 30.86 17.85 -25.80
C SER A 830 30.91 17.95 -24.25
N GLY A 831 31.99 18.50 -23.69
CA GLY A 831 32.12 18.73 -22.25
C GLY A 831 31.08 19.67 -21.64
N ILE A 832 30.57 20.64 -22.40
CA ILE A 832 29.47 21.54 -22.00
C ILE A 832 28.13 20.85 -22.22
N LYS A 833 27.96 20.22 -23.38
CA LYS A 833 26.70 19.50 -23.73
C LYS A 833 26.28 18.46 -22.68
N TYR A 834 27.24 17.74 -22.18
CA TYR A 834 27.01 16.65 -21.20
C TYR A 834 27.44 17.05 -19.79
N PHE A 835 27.53 18.35 -19.49
CA PHE A 835 27.92 18.83 -18.18
C PHE A 835 26.85 18.47 -17.10
N SER A 836 27.32 18.05 -15.94
CA SER A 836 26.52 17.89 -14.70
C SER A 836 27.29 18.47 -13.53
N GLY A 837 26.64 19.35 -12.76
CA GLY A 837 27.25 20.04 -11.62
C GLY A 837 26.88 21.53 -11.58
N ALA A 838 27.71 22.33 -10.94
CA ALA A 838 27.49 23.77 -10.79
C ALA A 838 28.17 24.56 -11.95
N ALA A 839 27.40 25.42 -12.62
CA ALA A 839 27.85 26.37 -13.63
C ALA A 839 27.48 27.79 -13.14
N THR A 840 28.51 28.68 -12.99
CA THR A 840 28.32 30.04 -12.49
C THR A 840 28.32 31.01 -13.67
N TYR A 841 27.19 31.64 -13.90
CA TYR A 841 26.96 32.67 -14.94
C TYR A 841 27.21 34.04 -14.35
N SER A 842 28.15 34.78 -14.90
CA SER A 842 28.52 36.12 -14.43
C SER A 842 28.29 37.17 -15.54
N ASN A 843 27.72 38.31 -15.17
CA ASN A 843 27.45 39.43 -16.05
C ASN A 843 27.36 40.75 -15.28
N THR A 844 27.17 41.85 -16.02
CA THR A 844 26.86 43.17 -15.48
C THR A 844 25.67 43.79 -16.21
N PHE A 845 24.85 44.53 -15.49
CA PHE A 845 23.73 45.27 -16.07
C PHE A 845 23.60 46.65 -15.47
N ARG A 846 22.90 47.52 -16.16
CA ARG A 846 22.74 48.92 -15.75
C ARG A 846 21.27 49.26 -15.49
N LEU A 847 21.02 49.95 -14.39
CA LEU A 847 19.71 50.51 -14.06
C LEU A 847 19.87 52.03 -13.82
N LYS A 848 18.89 52.82 -14.25
CA LYS A 848 18.88 54.25 -13.94
C LYS A 848 18.33 54.46 -12.53
N LYS A 849 18.94 55.38 -11.82
CA LYS A 849 18.53 55.70 -10.43
C LYS A 849 17.03 56.04 -10.35
N LYS A 850 16.47 56.70 -11.35
CA LYS A 850 15.06 57.06 -11.43
C LYS A 850 14.18 55.79 -11.56
N GLU A 851 14.62 54.79 -12.38
CA GLU A 851 13.89 53.57 -12.63
C GLU A 851 13.72 52.74 -11.36
N ILE A 852 14.69 52.73 -10.45
CA ILE A 852 14.61 52.01 -9.16
C ILE A 852 13.73 52.75 -8.15
N LYS A 853 13.87 54.08 -8.09
CA LYS A 853 13.24 54.93 -7.08
C LYS A 853 11.70 54.92 -7.17
N ASP A 854 11.17 54.73 -8.38
CA ASP A 854 9.73 54.82 -8.68
C ASP A 854 9.06 53.45 -8.62
N GLN A 855 9.75 52.38 -8.15
CA GLN A 855 9.23 51.02 -8.02
C GLN A 855 9.04 50.62 -6.56
N ASP A 856 8.00 49.86 -6.27
CA ASP A 856 7.79 49.22 -4.97
C ASP A 856 8.73 48.02 -4.80
N ALA A 857 9.00 47.29 -5.90
CA ALA A 857 9.97 46.20 -5.96
C ALA A 857 10.63 46.09 -7.33
N VAL A 858 11.86 45.59 -7.36
CA VAL A 858 12.63 45.25 -8.56
C VAL A 858 12.84 43.75 -8.57
N ILE A 859 12.22 43.08 -9.52
CA ILE A 859 12.25 41.60 -9.64
C ILE A 859 13.14 41.18 -10.80
N LEU A 860 14.09 40.32 -10.51
CA LEU A 860 14.90 39.62 -11.53
C LEU A 860 14.17 38.35 -11.95
N ASP A 861 13.80 38.24 -13.23
CA ASP A 861 13.21 37.05 -13.81
C ASP A 861 14.28 36.23 -14.50
N LEU A 862 14.57 35.02 -13.99
CA LEU A 862 15.59 34.13 -14.55
C LEU A 862 15.08 33.29 -15.72
N GLY A 863 13.78 33.36 -16.01
CA GLY A 863 13.14 32.54 -17.04
C GLY A 863 13.08 31.06 -16.63
N ASP A 864 13.56 30.19 -17.52
CA ASP A 864 13.51 28.71 -17.31
C ASP A 864 14.90 28.21 -16.87
N VAL A 865 14.98 27.78 -15.61
CA VAL A 865 16.21 27.28 -15.00
C VAL A 865 16.14 25.75 -14.84
N LYS A 866 17.23 25.05 -15.15
CA LYS A 866 17.43 23.61 -14.97
C LYS A 866 18.70 23.35 -14.15
N ASP A 867 18.59 23.05 -12.80
CA ASP A 867 17.36 22.85 -12.05
C ASP A 867 17.24 23.83 -10.87
N LEU A 868 18.37 24.23 -10.26
CA LEU A 868 18.42 25.17 -9.12
C LEU A 868 19.29 26.37 -9.49
N ALA A 869 18.95 27.55 -8.97
CA ALA A 869 19.73 28.76 -9.12
C ALA A 869 20.03 29.42 -7.77
N GLU A 870 21.29 29.65 -7.48
CA GLU A 870 21.72 30.48 -6.35
C GLU A 870 22.14 31.85 -6.91
N VAL A 871 21.51 32.94 -6.42
CA VAL A 871 21.60 34.27 -7.02
C VAL A 871 22.37 35.21 -6.12
N THR A 872 23.35 35.90 -6.70
CA THR A 872 24.13 36.96 -6.05
C THR A 872 24.08 38.23 -6.88
N VAL A 873 23.71 39.36 -6.26
CA VAL A 873 23.71 40.69 -6.91
C VAL A 873 24.56 41.64 -6.07
N ASN A 874 25.53 42.30 -6.70
CA ASN A 874 26.48 43.24 -6.07
C ASN A 874 27.16 42.62 -4.81
N GLY A 875 27.44 41.28 -4.85
CA GLY A 875 28.08 40.55 -3.73
C GLY A 875 27.12 40.14 -2.60
N ARG A 876 25.84 40.49 -2.71
CA ARG A 876 24.82 40.04 -1.75
C ARG A 876 24.17 38.76 -2.26
N ASN A 877 24.30 37.64 -1.55
CA ASN A 877 23.61 36.40 -1.82
C ASN A 877 22.11 36.54 -1.47
N LEU A 878 21.24 36.23 -2.42
CA LEU A 878 19.78 36.37 -2.31
C LEU A 878 19.07 35.01 -2.12
N GLY A 879 19.82 33.92 -1.99
CA GLY A 879 19.30 32.61 -1.73
C GLY A 879 19.24 31.68 -2.94
N VAL A 880 18.63 30.51 -2.72
CA VAL A 880 18.51 29.43 -3.71
C VAL A 880 17.06 29.31 -4.16
N TYR A 881 16.88 29.39 -5.45
CA TYR A 881 15.60 29.22 -6.14
C TYR A 881 15.58 27.83 -6.83
N TRP A 882 14.69 26.99 -6.45
CA TRP A 882 14.68 25.57 -6.81
C TRP A 882 13.37 25.13 -7.48
N ASN A 883 12.39 26.01 -7.58
CA ASN A 883 11.08 25.78 -8.18
C ASN A 883 10.59 27.02 -8.94
N ALA A 884 9.84 26.84 -9.97
CA ALA A 884 9.22 27.95 -10.69
C ALA A 884 8.10 28.62 -9.86
N PRO A 885 7.88 29.96 -10.10
CA PRO A 885 8.61 30.83 -11.00
C PRO A 885 9.98 31.24 -10.43
N PHE A 886 11.00 31.26 -11.27
CA PHE A 886 12.35 31.67 -10.88
C PHE A 886 12.46 33.22 -10.90
N LYS A 887 11.76 33.85 -9.96
CA LYS A 887 11.71 35.29 -9.77
C LYS A 887 12.32 35.68 -8.44
N VAL A 888 13.26 36.62 -8.49
CA VAL A 888 14.07 37.01 -7.34
C VAL A 888 13.85 38.48 -7.04
N ASP A 889 13.44 38.81 -5.83
CA ASP A 889 13.41 40.21 -5.38
C ASP A 889 14.85 40.70 -5.16
N ILE A 890 15.26 41.67 -5.97
CA ILE A 890 16.60 42.28 -5.93
C ILE A 890 16.58 43.77 -5.47
N THR A 891 15.44 44.23 -4.98
CA THR A 891 15.19 45.62 -4.61
C THR A 891 16.29 46.18 -3.74
N ASP A 892 16.64 45.50 -2.67
CA ASP A 892 17.66 45.93 -1.69
C ASP A 892 19.09 45.61 -2.14
N ALA A 893 19.29 44.93 -3.27
CA ALA A 893 20.61 44.57 -3.74
C ALA A 893 21.08 45.43 -4.92
N VAL A 894 20.16 46.08 -5.65
CA VAL A 894 20.48 46.90 -6.81
C VAL A 894 20.74 48.35 -6.49
N ARG A 895 21.49 48.99 -7.36
CA ARG A 895 21.79 50.42 -7.30
C ARG A 895 21.70 51.08 -8.69
N GLY A 896 21.53 52.41 -8.68
CA GLY A 896 21.66 53.20 -9.92
C GLY A 896 23.06 53.12 -10.48
N GLY A 897 23.21 52.86 -11.75
CA GLY A 897 24.49 52.59 -12.42
C GLY A 897 24.72 51.12 -12.72
N THR A 898 25.98 50.73 -12.74
CA THR A 898 26.37 49.33 -13.05
C THR A 898 26.20 48.44 -11.83
N ASN A 899 25.54 47.30 -12.01
CA ASN A 899 25.35 46.19 -11.06
C ASN A 899 26.05 44.95 -11.55
N THR A 900 26.61 44.17 -10.68
CA THR A 900 27.15 42.83 -10.96
C THR A 900 26.14 41.76 -10.62
N ILE A 901 26.10 40.69 -11.40
CA ILE A 901 25.23 39.53 -11.14
C ILE A 901 25.99 38.23 -11.32
N GLU A 902 25.81 37.33 -10.43
CA GLU A 902 26.28 35.94 -10.48
C GLU A 902 25.14 35.00 -10.20
N ILE A 903 24.93 34.02 -11.09
CA ILE A 903 23.90 32.99 -10.94
C ILE A 903 24.58 31.64 -11.02
N LYS A 904 24.65 30.91 -9.90
CA LYS A 904 25.16 29.54 -9.84
C LYS A 904 24.02 28.59 -10.13
N VAL A 905 23.99 28.04 -11.33
CA VAL A 905 22.99 27.06 -11.78
C VAL A 905 23.53 25.65 -11.54
N VAL A 906 22.71 24.78 -10.97
CA VAL A 906 23.06 23.38 -10.69
C VAL A 906 22.06 22.47 -11.37
N ASN A 907 22.56 21.59 -12.24
CA ASN A 907 21.76 20.57 -12.92
C ASN A 907 22.02 19.16 -12.37
N MET A 908 21.25 18.18 -12.85
CA MET A 908 21.29 16.80 -12.38
C MET A 908 22.41 15.97 -13.05
N TRP A 909 22.82 14.86 -12.42
CA TRP A 909 23.80 13.90 -12.95
C TRP A 909 23.43 13.29 -14.29
N HIS A 910 22.17 13.29 -14.65
CA HIS A 910 21.66 12.62 -15.85
C HIS A 910 22.45 12.99 -17.13
N ASN A 911 22.76 14.27 -17.32
CA ASN A 911 23.51 14.72 -18.50
C ASN A 911 24.88 14.04 -18.63
N ARG A 912 25.63 13.97 -17.52
CA ARG A 912 26.97 13.35 -17.53
C ARG A 912 26.88 11.85 -17.75
N LEU A 913 25.94 11.18 -17.08
CA LEU A 913 25.69 9.75 -17.30
C LEU A 913 25.39 9.44 -18.77
N VAL A 914 24.57 10.26 -19.41
CA VAL A 914 24.31 10.15 -20.87
C VAL A 914 25.59 10.39 -21.67
N GLY A 915 26.42 11.37 -21.30
CA GLY A 915 27.66 11.69 -21.98
C GLY A 915 28.70 10.57 -21.91
N ASP A 916 28.81 9.93 -20.74
CA ASP A 916 29.82 8.88 -20.52
C ASP A 916 29.55 7.57 -21.29
N VAL A 917 28.30 7.34 -21.71
CA VAL A 917 27.91 6.17 -22.53
C VAL A 917 27.85 6.46 -24.02
N GLN A 918 28.23 7.68 -24.47
CA GLN A 918 28.29 7.95 -25.90
C GLN A 918 29.43 7.19 -26.59
N PRO A 919 29.25 6.72 -27.82
CA PRO A 919 30.26 5.96 -28.54
C PRO A 919 31.58 6.74 -28.80
N ASP A 920 31.51 8.07 -28.81
CA ASP A 920 32.61 9.01 -29.02
C ASP A 920 33.10 9.68 -27.73
N ALA A 921 32.69 9.16 -26.58
CA ALA A 921 33.14 9.66 -25.29
C ALA A 921 34.66 9.49 -25.13
N THR A 922 35.36 10.60 -24.93
CA THR A 922 36.83 10.61 -24.75
C THR A 922 37.24 10.45 -23.28
N GLU A 923 36.32 10.60 -22.37
CA GLU A 923 36.53 10.55 -20.93
C GLU A 923 35.28 10.00 -20.24
N THR A 924 35.46 9.14 -19.23
CA THR A 924 34.43 8.66 -18.34
C THR A 924 34.62 9.30 -16.96
N ILE A 925 33.63 10.05 -16.50
CA ILE A 925 33.67 10.80 -15.23
C ILE A 925 32.83 10.12 -14.14
N THR A 926 31.75 9.44 -14.54
CA THR A 926 30.83 8.76 -13.57
C THR A 926 31.23 7.33 -13.32
N TYR A 927 31.08 6.88 -12.08
CA TYR A 927 31.44 5.54 -11.61
C TYR A 927 30.31 4.94 -10.76
#